data_b0f352dbb4c107ac5d3ee47261c11eb4
#
_entry.id   b0f352dbb4c107ac5d3ee47261c11eb4
#
_cell.length_a   1.000
_cell.length_b   1.000
_cell.length_c   1.000
_cell.angle_alpha   90.00
_cell.angle_beta   90.00
_cell.angle_gamma   90.00
#
_symmetry.space_group_name_H-M   'P 1'
#
loop_
_entity.id
_entity.type
_entity.pdbx_description
1 polymer ?
#
loop_
_entity_poly.entity_id
_entity_poly.type
_entity_poly.pdbx_seq_one_letter_code
_entity_poly.pdbx_strand_id
1 'polypeptide(L)'
;VTASSDGVLSDIKVLDLSQGVSGPFCAKFLAGLGAEVIKVEPPGTGDSSRHSEPFLGEGDGVESSALFAYLNTSKKSVTLDLDIPDQARSVKQLAQGTDILVESYAPGYLESLGLGYDTLSEANPGLIYVSVTPFGQTGPYRDYKGGDIVAQAIGALMYTIGLPDREPLKVGGESVLYTTGISAFSAAMLALHVRDAEGFGQHVDISAMDVMTVAQIHSSINEQFGHTPVRRPTNLVRAKDGWVSPGLESGVQQGTWPKVCELMGVPELADDSRFTTQEARRTNQQDLLKVVGDWAATKPKEEIYHTLQALRTITGYVATVEDLLVARQLVDRQFFQTLPDPVHGDVVHPGAPFRMADDAWRLLPPPRLGEHNEEILNGRLGFPTRNWPKSLTLAGRSLSATTNKPALQGLRILDLSQVAAGPYATMFLGFMGAEVIKLESRSRMDINRGRAKPGPRDPRVYPDGEQGERPYNRTAHHVHRNINKLSVTLDLAAPKGKELFLGLIRVCDVLVENYRGSVMDRLGLGYDAVSEANPQLIYLKISSQGATGPEANYGSLGSTLEQTAGLASITGYEDGLPLMTNEVYPDPVVGILSFGALMAALRRRRQTGLGCLVDLSQREVTSMLLGESVLDFSVTGRVAGAMGNKHRDMAPHGVYPCLGEDMWVAVSAGTDDEWLGLCLAIGQPELADDPRFKDTGSRRANHGVLDEIISSWTRGSDHYRVMHLLQAEGVPAGAVLKGSETIVDPHLEARGFWDTVNHPEAGIYKQTTTPWILSKSPRQPAVPAAGLGEHNYQVLGGLLGLPTSEIDALVEQGITGDVPDPSA
;
A
#
# COMPACT_ATOMS: atom_id res chain seq x y z
N VAL A 1 -27.20 10.11 20.34
CA VAL A 1 -26.07 10.99 20.06
C VAL A 1 -25.95 11.03 18.55
N THR A 2 -26.34 12.15 17.94
CA THR A 2 -26.14 12.38 16.52
C THR A 2 -24.64 12.46 16.27
N ALA A 3 -24.09 11.59 15.40
CA ALA A 3 -22.74 11.72 14.88
C ALA A 3 -22.57 13.14 14.31
N SER A 4 -21.48 13.82 14.69
CA SER A 4 -21.21 15.15 14.15
C SER A 4 -20.91 14.99 12.65
N SER A 5 -21.48 15.89 11.82
CA SER A 5 -21.21 15.96 10.38
C SER A 5 -19.75 16.31 10.03
N ASP A 6 -18.88 16.44 11.03
CA ASP A 6 -17.57 17.09 10.92
C ASP A 6 -16.37 16.13 10.74
N GLY A 7 -16.61 14.81 10.68
CA GLY A 7 -15.58 13.80 10.51
C GLY A 7 -14.97 13.28 11.83
N VAL A 8 -14.39 12.05 11.79
CA VAL A 8 -13.89 11.32 12.98
C VAL A 8 -12.68 12.00 13.64
N LEU A 9 -11.98 12.89 12.91
CA LEU A 9 -10.82 13.66 13.38
C LEU A 9 -11.11 15.16 13.56
N SER A 10 -12.38 15.58 13.64
CA SER A 10 -12.75 16.99 13.75
C SER A 10 -12.19 17.70 14.99
N ASP A 11 -11.80 16.96 16.01
CA ASP A 11 -11.14 17.47 17.23
C ASP A 11 -9.59 17.42 17.16
N ILE A 12 -9.01 16.97 16.05
CA ILE A 12 -7.56 16.78 15.87
C ILE A 12 -6.97 17.93 15.06
N LYS A 13 -5.81 18.41 15.53
CA LYS A 13 -5.03 19.47 14.91
C LYS A 13 -3.70 18.93 14.41
N VAL A 14 -3.41 19.18 13.15
CA VAL A 14 -2.21 18.68 12.47
C VAL A 14 -1.36 19.86 12.00
N LEU A 15 -0.06 19.78 12.25
CA LEU A 15 0.94 20.67 11.69
C LEU A 15 1.73 19.90 10.63
N ASP A 16 1.59 20.27 9.38
CA ASP A 16 2.25 19.65 8.23
C ASP A 16 3.46 20.50 7.83
N LEU A 17 4.65 20.09 8.28
CA LEU A 17 5.94 20.67 7.89
C LEU A 17 6.57 19.96 6.69
N SER A 18 5.94 18.87 6.24
CA SER A 18 6.50 17.99 5.21
C SER A 18 6.50 18.63 3.82
N GLN A 19 7.37 18.13 2.94
CA GLN A 19 7.56 18.59 1.57
C GLN A 19 7.38 17.42 0.59
N GLY A 20 7.10 17.72 -0.66
CA GLY A 20 7.03 16.74 -1.75
C GLY A 20 5.77 15.89 -1.71
N VAL A 21 5.89 14.55 -1.57
CA VAL A 21 4.76 13.63 -1.78
C VAL A 21 4.29 12.94 -0.50
N SER A 22 5.16 12.17 0.15
CA SER A 22 4.74 11.20 1.19
C SER A 22 4.13 11.86 2.43
N GLY A 23 4.78 12.85 3.00
CA GLY A 23 4.27 13.58 4.18
C GLY A 23 2.97 14.34 3.87
N PRO A 24 2.92 15.15 2.79
CA PRO A 24 1.69 15.82 2.39
C PRO A 24 0.53 14.85 2.11
N PHE A 25 0.80 13.66 1.56
CA PHE A 25 -0.23 12.63 1.35
C PHE A 25 -0.76 12.04 2.66
N CYS A 26 0.12 11.80 3.64
CA CYS A 26 -0.30 11.45 5.01
C CYS A 26 -1.26 12.51 5.59
N ALA A 27 -0.86 13.78 5.53
CA ALA A 27 -1.64 14.89 6.05
C ALA A 27 -2.99 15.09 5.31
N LYS A 28 -3.05 14.77 4.00
CA LYS A 28 -4.29 14.73 3.21
C LYS A 28 -5.31 13.74 3.77
N PHE A 29 -4.89 12.54 4.16
CA PHE A 29 -5.79 11.57 4.79
C PHE A 29 -6.34 12.06 6.13
N LEU A 30 -5.49 12.69 6.94
CA LEU A 30 -5.93 13.27 8.21
C LEU A 30 -6.94 14.41 7.98
N ALA A 31 -6.68 15.30 7.00
CA ALA A 31 -7.59 16.36 6.60
C ALA A 31 -8.93 15.82 6.05
N GLY A 32 -8.87 14.77 5.22
CA GLY A 32 -10.04 14.09 4.67
C GLY A 32 -10.94 13.48 5.74
N LEU A 33 -10.38 13.00 6.84
CA LEU A 33 -11.13 12.50 8.01
C LEU A 33 -11.59 13.62 8.96
N GLY A 34 -11.39 14.90 8.61
CA GLY A 34 -11.93 16.06 9.31
C GLY A 34 -10.94 16.83 10.18
N ALA A 35 -9.66 16.42 10.27
CA ALA A 35 -8.65 17.15 11.04
C ALA A 35 -8.42 18.57 10.48
N GLU A 36 -8.16 19.54 11.38
CA GLU A 36 -7.65 20.84 10.97
C GLU A 36 -6.16 20.73 10.68
N VAL A 37 -5.77 20.87 9.40
CA VAL A 37 -4.37 20.73 8.96
C VAL A 37 -3.82 22.09 8.56
N ILE A 38 -2.74 22.53 9.21
CA ILE A 38 -1.96 23.71 8.84
C ILE A 38 -0.67 23.22 8.18
N LYS A 39 -0.52 23.52 6.89
CA LYS A 39 0.70 23.29 6.12
C LYS A 39 1.59 24.51 6.20
N VAL A 40 2.84 24.31 6.61
CA VAL A 40 3.88 25.35 6.63
C VAL A 40 4.74 25.21 5.38
N GLU A 41 4.88 26.29 4.66
CA GLU A 41 5.62 26.33 3.39
C GLU A 41 6.68 27.43 3.40
N PRO A 42 7.81 27.27 2.66
CA PRO A 42 8.78 28.32 2.46
C PRO A 42 8.15 29.54 1.77
N PRO A 43 8.46 30.80 2.20
CA PRO A 43 7.93 31.99 1.54
C PRO A 43 8.39 32.11 0.09
N GLY A 44 7.45 32.46 -0.80
CA GLY A 44 7.73 32.71 -2.23
C GLY A 44 7.79 31.46 -3.10
N THR A 45 8.44 30.39 -2.65
CA THR A 45 8.55 29.13 -3.42
C THR A 45 7.48 28.13 -3.04
N GLY A 46 7.09 28.04 -1.79
CA GLY A 46 6.17 27.03 -1.30
C GLY A 46 6.80 25.62 -1.23
N ASP A 47 5.94 24.63 -1.12
CA ASP A 47 6.29 23.21 -1.15
C ASP A 47 6.92 22.83 -2.50
N SER A 48 7.90 21.95 -2.51
CA SER A 48 8.56 21.48 -3.73
C SER A 48 7.58 20.90 -4.76
N SER A 49 6.50 20.27 -4.31
CA SER A 49 5.45 19.74 -5.21
C SER A 49 4.71 20.83 -6.02
N ARG A 50 4.79 22.12 -5.63
CA ARG A 50 4.24 23.23 -6.41
C ARG A 50 4.95 23.43 -7.75
N HIS A 51 6.18 22.93 -7.84
CA HIS A 51 7.04 23.04 -9.04
C HIS A 51 7.11 21.76 -9.87
N SER A 52 6.31 20.75 -9.50
CA SER A 52 6.30 19.44 -10.17
C SER A 52 5.23 19.37 -11.26
N GLU A 53 5.63 18.83 -12.44
CA GLU A 53 4.68 18.47 -13.51
C GLU A 53 3.79 17.27 -13.08
N PRO A 54 2.55 17.13 -13.61
CA PRO A 54 1.95 17.97 -14.66
C PRO A 54 1.40 19.29 -14.13
N PHE A 55 1.46 20.34 -14.97
CA PHE A 55 0.80 21.60 -14.65
C PHE A 55 -0.60 21.67 -15.26
N LEU A 56 -1.56 22.22 -14.50
CA LEU A 56 -2.93 22.46 -14.91
C LEU A 56 -2.96 23.69 -15.82
N GLY A 57 -3.35 23.52 -17.08
CA GLY A 57 -3.40 24.58 -18.07
C GLY A 57 -2.03 24.96 -18.67
N GLU A 58 -1.87 26.24 -19.11
CA GLU A 58 -0.70 26.72 -19.85
C GLU A 58 0.40 27.37 -18.95
N GLY A 59 0.24 27.37 -17.62
CA GLY A 59 1.14 28.03 -16.68
C GLY A 59 2.01 27.04 -15.87
N ASP A 60 3.22 27.50 -15.52
CA ASP A 60 4.16 26.84 -14.60
C ASP A 60 4.26 27.55 -13.24
N GLY A 61 3.23 28.34 -12.91
CA GLY A 61 3.18 29.09 -11.66
C GLY A 61 2.99 28.20 -10.44
N VAL A 62 3.36 28.70 -9.25
CA VAL A 62 3.30 28.00 -7.95
C VAL A 62 1.90 27.45 -7.58
N GLU A 63 0.86 27.89 -8.30
CA GLU A 63 -0.52 27.42 -8.09
C GLU A 63 -0.99 26.41 -9.15
N SER A 64 -0.14 26.07 -10.14
CA SER A 64 -0.55 25.27 -11.31
C SER A 64 -0.25 23.79 -11.21
N SER A 65 0.54 23.33 -10.23
CA SER A 65 0.90 21.91 -10.12
C SER A 65 -0.29 21.03 -9.76
N ALA A 66 -0.59 20.05 -10.61
CA ALA A 66 -1.61 19.03 -10.31
C ALA A 66 -1.19 18.15 -9.12
N LEU A 67 0.11 17.91 -8.94
CA LEU A 67 0.63 17.14 -7.81
C LEU A 67 0.35 17.87 -6.50
N PHE A 68 0.70 19.16 -6.40
CA PHE A 68 0.38 19.95 -5.21
C PHE A 68 -1.12 20.00 -4.95
N ALA A 69 -1.91 20.29 -5.98
CA ALA A 69 -3.38 20.37 -5.87
C ALA A 69 -3.97 19.05 -5.37
N TYR A 70 -3.47 17.91 -5.86
CA TYR A 70 -3.92 16.61 -5.40
C TYR A 70 -3.57 16.32 -3.94
N LEU A 71 -2.33 16.64 -3.51
CA LEU A 71 -1.81 16.30 -2.18
C LEU A 71 -2.36 17.18 -1.05
N ASN A 72 -2.82 18.39 -1.36
CA ASN A 72 -3.05 19.41 -0.32
C ASN A 72 -4.50 19.85 -0.20
N THR A 73 -5.46 19.06 -0.70
CA THR A 73 -6.90 19.29 -0.48
C THR A 73 -7.22 19.37 1.00
N SER A 74 -8.16 20.27 1.36
CA SER A 74 -8.70 20.47 2.72
C SER A 74 -7.68 20.96 3.75
N LYS A 75 -6.51 21.48 3.33
CA LYS A 75 -5.50 22.07 4.22
C LYS A 75 -5.56 23.61 4.24
N LYS A 76 -4.93 24.20 5.25
CA LYS A 76 -4.63 25.64 5.34
C LYS A 76 -3.15 25.85 5.07
N SER A 77 -2.76 26.85 4.28
CA SER A 77 -1.35 27.20 4.00
C SER A 77 -0.92 28.44 4.76
N VAL A 78 0.24 28.35 5.42
CA VAL A 78 0.97 29.48 5.97
C VAL A 78 2.43 29.44 5.49
N THR A 79 3.03 30.62 5.32
CA THR A 79 4.43 30.71 4.86
C THR A 79 5.34 31.10 6.03
N LEU A 80 6.31 30.24 6.33
CA LEU A 80 7.35 30.46 7.33
C LEU A 80 8.68 29.87 6.83
N ASP A 81 9.75 30.64 6.98
CA ASP A 81 11.13 30.21 6.70
C ASP A 81 11.75 29.66 8.00
N LEU A 82 12.02 28.35 8.00
CA LEU A 82 12.56 27.67 9.20
C LEU A 82 13.99 28.07 9.51
N ASP A 83 14.77 28.58 8.54
CA ASP A 83 16.13 29.06 8.72
C ASP A 83 16.17 30.43 9.40
N ILE A 84 15.03 31.13 9.53
CA ILE A 84 14.89 32.38 10.24
C ILE A 84 14.46 32.09 11.70
N PRO A 85 15.30 32.37 12.72
CA PRO A 85 15.04 31.98 14.11
C PRO A 85 13.69 32.45 14.69
N ASP A 86 13.19 33.61 14.29
CA ASP A 86 11.90 34.14 14.74
C ASP A 86 10.74 33.37 14.17
N GLN A 87 10.86 32.92 12.88
CA GLN A 87 9.84 32.12 12.21
C GLN A 87 9.86 30.67 12.72
N ALA A 88 11.03 30.09 12.96
CA ALA A 88 11.16 28.79 13.62
C ALA A 88 10.50 28.81 15.02
N ARG A 89 10.60 29.92 15.78
CA ARG A 89 9.89 30.09 17.06
C ARG A 89 8.37 30.09 16.88
N SER A 90 7.86 30.66 15.79
CA SER A 90 6.42 30.63 15.49
C SER A 90 5.95 29.20 15.23
N VAL A 91 6.72 28.39 14.50
CA VAL A 91 6.44 26.95 14.32
C VAL A 91 6.44 26.20 15.64
N LYS A 92 7.41 26.49 16.54
CA LYS A 92 7.43 25.90 17.89
C LYS A 92 6.20 26.26 18.73
N GLN A 93 5.67 27.49 18.57
CA GLN A 93 4.42 27.88 19.22
C GLN A 93 3.20 27.15 18.64
N LEU A 94 3.12 27.00 17.32
CA LEU A 94 2.07 26.21 16.66
C LEU A 94 2.08 24.77 17.17
N ALA A 95 3.26 24.15 17.31
CA ALA A 95 3.42 22.77 17.77
C ALA A 95 2.92 22.53 19.21
N GLN A 96 2.88 23.56 20.07
CA GLN A 96 2.35 23.43 21.45
C GLN A 96 0.87 23.05 21.50
N GLY A 97 0.08 23.46 20.49
CA GLY A 97 -1.34 23.17 20.42
C GLY A 97 -1.68 22.04 19.42
N THR A 98 -0.68 21.42 18.83
CA THR A 98 -0.80 20.41 17.79
C THR A 98 -0.94 19.00 18.36
N ASP A 99 -1.79 18.19 17.78
CA ASP A 99 -1.96 16.77 18.14
C ASP A 99 -0.98 15.87 17.34
N ILE A 100 -0.83 16.16 16.03
CA ILE A 100 0.03 15.40 15.12
C ILE A 100 0.90 16.38 14.33
N LEU A 101 2.22 16.21 14.35
CA LEU A 101 3.15 16.92 13.50
C LEU A 101 3.69 15.93 12.45
N VAL A 102 3.68 16.31 11.16
CA VAL A 102 4.24 15.52 10.06
C VAL A 102 5.40 16.29 9.45
N GLU A 103 6.54 15.64 9.26
CA GLU A 103 7.72 16.23 8.65
C GLU A 103 8.41 15.24 7.69
N SER A 104 9.25 15.75 6.77
CA SER A 104 10.00 14.95 5.79
C SER A 104 11.40 15.49 5.50
N TYR A 105 11.98 16.20 6.45
CA TYR A 105 13.33 16.73 6.33
C TYR A 105 14.42 15.66 6.55
N ALA A 106 15.63 15.97 6.15
CA ALA A 106 16.77 15.11 6.45
C ALA A 106 16.91 14.93 7.97
N PRO A 107 17.22 13.71 8.45
CA PRO A 107 17.37 13.44 9.87
C PRO A 107 18.36 14.40 10.53
N GLY A 108 17.95 14.99 11.66
CA GLY A 108 18.76 15.96 12.39
C GLY A 108 18.54 17.44 12.02
N TYR A 109 17.90 17.73 10.87
CA TYR A 109 17.66 19.13 10.49
C TYR A 109 16.73 19.86 11.45
N LEU A 110 15.55 19.33 11.73
CA LEU A 110 14.60 19.96 12.66
C LEU A 110 15.10 19.97 14.09
N GLU A 111 15.87 18.96 14.50
CA GLU A 111 16.55 18.94 15.80
C GLU A 111 17.52 20.12 15.92
N SER A 112 18.28 20.46 14.87
CA SER A 112 19.22 21.58 14.83
C SER A 112 18.53 22.94 15.03
N LEU A 113 17.25 23.02 14.64
CA LEU A 113 16.40 24.21 14.80
C LEU A 113 15.62 24.22 16.12
N GLY A 114 15.76 23.20 16.98
CA GLY A 114 14.99 23.04 18.20
C GLY A 114 13.52 22.70 17.97
N LEU A 115 13.22 22.08 16.83
CA LEU A 115 11.91 21.60 16.39
C LEU A 115 11.81 20.06 16.35
N GLY A 116 12.83 19.35 16.85
CA GLY A 116 12.82 17.90 16.93
C GLY A 116 11.88 17.37 18.01
N TYR A 117 11.56 16.05 17.92
CA TYR A 117 10.61 15.40 18.82
C TYR A 117 10.90 15.61 20.30
N ASP A 118 12.14 15.40 20.74
CA ASP A 118 12.50 15.50 22.16
C ASP A 118 12.19 16.90 22.71
N THR A 119 12.56 17.95 21.97
CA THR A 119 12.30 19.34 22.37
C THR A 119 10.82 19.70 22.38
N LEU A 120 10.06 19.26 21.36
CA LEU A 120 8.64 19.60 21.27
C LEU A 120 7.77 18.79 22.25
N SER A 121 8.14 17.53 22.50
CA SER A 121 7.41 16.66 23.43
C SER A 121 7.55 17.06 24.90
N GLU A 122 8.61 17.78 25.26
CA GLU A 122 8.73 18.40 26.62
C GLU A 122 7.60 19.40 26.88
N ALA A 123 7.26 20.22 25.88
CA ALA A 123 6.19 21.21 25.98
C ALA A 123 4.80 20.62 25.71
N ASN A 124 4.72 19.56 24.88
CA ASN A 124 3.50 18.88 24.49
C ASN A 124 3.68 17.36 24.58
N PRO A 125 3.53 16.75 25.77
CA PRO A 125 3.70 15.30 25.96
C PRO A 125 2.72 14.42 25.18
N GLY A 126 1.64 14.99 24.67
CA GLY A 126 0.65 14.33 23.84
C GLY A 126 0.95 14.40 22.35
N LEU A 127 2.05 15.04 21.94
CA LEU A 127 2.42 15.20 20.54
C LEU A 127 2.78 13.85 19.87
N ILE A 128 2.11 13.57 18.77
CA ILE A 128 2.50 12.51 17.84
C ILE A 128 3.36 13.17 16.76
N TYR A 129 4.62 12.74 16.66
CA TYR A 129 5.59 13.31 15.73
C TYR A 129 5.92 12.28 14.66
N VAL A 130 5.58 12.56 13.41
CA VAL A 130 5.70 11.61 12.28
C VAL A 130 6.80 12.07 11.34
N SER A 131 7.94 11.38 11.35
CA SER A 131 9.04 11.59 10.41
C SER A 131 8.92 10.64 9.22
N VAL A 132 8.92 11.17 8.01
CA VAL A 132 8.77 10.41 6.78
C VAL A 132 9.97 10.66 5.89
N THR A 133 10.90 9.71 5.82
CA THR A 133 12.17 9.89 5.10
C THR A 133 12.47 8.70 4.19
N PRO A 134 13.40 8.83 3.23
CA PRO A 134 13.74 7.71 2.34
C PRO A 134 14.22 6.46 3.09
N PHE A 135 15.01 6.63 4.17
CA PHE A 135 15.68 5.55 4.87
C PHE A 135 15.39 5.51 6.39
N GLY A 136 14.48 6.34 6.89
CA GLY A 136 14.16 6.42 8.32
C GLY A 136 15.19 7.20 9.15
N GLN A 137 14.97 7.25 10.46
CA GLN A 137 15.76 8.06 11.38
C GLN A 137 17.01 7.35 11.91
N THR A 138 17.19 6.06 11.62
CA THR A 138 18.26 5.22 12.14
C THR A 138 18.87 4.33 11.05
N GLY A 139 20.02 3.73 11.34
CA GLY A 139 20.70 2.83 10.40
C GLY A 139 21.73 3.53 9.51
N PRO A 140 22.59 2.76 8.82
CA PRO A 140 23.74 3.29 8.07
C PRO A 140 23.38 4.15 6.86
N TYR A 141 22.15 4.05 6.30
CA TYR A 141 21.70 4.85 5.15
C TYR A 141 20.82 6.04 5.55
N ARG A 142 20.68 6.34 6.84
CA ARG A 142 19.78 7.39 7.33
C ARG A 142 19.99 8.76 6.66
N ASP A 143 21.24 9.07 6.33
CA ASP A 143 21.63 10.37 5.75
C ASP A 143 21.69 10.32 4.20
N TYR A 144 21.32 9.18 3.59
CA TYR A 144 21.27 9.04 2.14
C TYR A 144 20.07 9.76 1.55
N LYS A 145 20.28 10.30 0.34
CA LYS A 145 19.20 10.90 -0.45
C LYS A 145 18.38 9.82 -1.17
N GLY A 146 17.10 10.06 -1.32
CA GLY A 146 16.18 9.13 -1.98
C GLY A 146 15.09 9.84 -2.76
N GLY A 147 14.24 9.04 -3.34
CA GLY A 147 13.07 9.41 -4.12
C GLY A 147 12.35 8.16 -4.55
N ASP A 148 11.32 8.29 -5.39
CA ASP A 148 10.48 7.15 -5.80
C ASP A 148 11.30 6.01 -6.42
N ILE A 149 12.15 6.30 -7.42
CA ILE A 149 12.93 5.28 -8.12
C ILE A 149 13.97 4.60 -7.20
N VAL A 150 14.58 5.37 -6.29
CA VAL A 150 15.58 4.85 -5.34
C VAL A 150 14.91 3.90 -4.35
N ALA A 151 13.75 4.27 -3.81
CA ALA A 151 13.02 3.42 -2.89
C ALA A 151 12.51 2.13 -3.56
N GLN A 152 12.08 2.19 -4.83
CA GLN A 152 11.72 1.00 -5.61
C GLN A 152 12.89 0.06 -5.87
N ALA A 153 14.07 0.62 -6.13
CA ALA A 153 15.28 -0.13 -6.36
C ALA A 153 15.72 -0.90 -5.09
N ILE A 154 15.94 -0.16 -4.00
CA ILE A 154 16.50 -0.72 -2.77
C ILE A 154 15.48 -1.54 -1.96
N GLY A 155 14.17 -1.33 -2.20
CA GLY A 155 13.09 -2.16 -1.63
C GLY A 155 12.79 -3.45 -2.41
N ALA A 156 13.58 -3.79 -3.43
CA ALA A 156 13.48 -4.98 -4.29
C ALA A 156 12.19 -5.09 -5.14
N LEU A 157 11.35 -4.06 -5.18
CA LEU A 157 10.14 -4.08 -6.02
C LEU A 157 10.50 -4.03 -7.51
N MET A 158 11.42 -3.12 -7.87
CA MET A 158 11.80 -2.84 -9.25
C MET A 158 12.40 -4.06 -9.97
N TYR A 159 13.17 -4.90 -9.29
CA TYR A 159 13.87 -6.03 -9.89
C TYR A 159 12.93 -6.99 -10.64
N THR A 160 11.69 -7.13 -10.20
CA THR A 160 10.71 -8.06 -10.78
C THR A 160 9.89 -7.47 -11.93
N ILE A 161 10.01 -6.16 -12.20
CA ILE A 161 9.23 -5.46 -13.21
C ILE A 161 10.07 -5.27 -14.48
N GLY A 162 9.50 -5.57 -15.64
CA GLY A 162 10.18 -5.41 -16.94
C GLY A 162 10.27 -6.71 -17.73
N LEU A 163 11.02 -6.67 -18.83
CA LEU A 163 11.31 -7.81 -19.69
C LEU A 163 12.70 -8.40 -19.33
N PRO A 164 12.90 -9.72 -19.56
CA PRO A 164 14.13 -10.39 -19.17
C PRO A 164 15.41 -9.83 -19.80
N ASP A 165 15.30 -9.29 -21.00
CA ASP A 165 16.38 -8.76 -21.84
C ASP A 165 16.53 -7.24 -21.80
N ARG A 166 15.76 -6.57 -20.92
CA ARG A 166 15.81 -5.11 -20.77
C ARG A 166 16.06 -4.74 -19.30
N GLU A 167 16.30 -3.46 -19.08
CA GLU A 167 16.47 -2.88 -17.74
C GLU A 167 15.22 -3.11 -16.86
N PRO A 168 15.36 -3.32 -15.53
CA PRO A 168 14.24 -3.27 -14.60
C PRO A 168 13.51 -1.93 -14.66
N LEU A 169 12.20 -1.97 -14.39
CA LEU A 169 11.34 -0.79 -14.43
C LEU A 169 10.79 -0.41 -13.06
N LYS A 170 10.56 0.87 -12.86
CA LYS A 170 9.72 1.37 -11.77
C LYS A 170 8.23 1.20 -12.07
N VAL A 171 7.41 1.09 -11.05
CA VAL A 171 5.97 1.35 -11.13
C VAL A 171 5.77 2.83 -11.51
N GLY A 172 4.84 3.10 -12.40
CA GLY A 172 4.61 4.46 -12.90
C GLY A 172 4.18 5.46 -11.82
N GLY A 173 4.36 6.74 -12.11
CA GLY A 173 4.06 7.85 -11.19
C GLY A 173 4.95 7.87 -9.95
N GLU A 174 4.46 8.48 -8.87
CA GLU A 174 5.08 8.55 -7.55
C GLU A 174 4.52 7.48 -6.60
N SER A 175 4.22 6.29 -7.14
CA SER A 175 3.44 5.23 -6.47
C SER A 175 4.01 4.81 -5.12
N VAL A 176 5.34 4.77 -4.99
CA VAL A 176 6.02 4.39 -3.75
C VAL A 176 5.94 5.49 -2.71
N LEU A 177 6.07 6.73 -3.12
CA LEU A 177 5.95 7.86 -2.21
C LEU A 177 4.51 8.02 -1.70
N TYR A 178 3.50 7.72 -2.53
CA TYR A 178 2.11 7.63 -2.08
C TYR A 178 1.93 6.50 -1.06
N THR A 179 2.47 5.32 -1.30
CA THR A 179 2.37 4.18 -0.35
C THR A 179 3.08 4.48 0.96
N THR A 180 4.20 5.19 0.92
CA THR A 180 4.90 5.69 2.11
C THR A 180 4.02 6.66 2.90
N GLY A 181 3.31 7.56 2.23
CA GLY A 181 2.32 8.46 2.84
C GLY A 181 1.13 7.72 3.48
N ILE A 182 0.63 6.66 2.83
CA ILE A 182 -0.40 5.77 3.41
C ILE A 182 0.12 5.06 4.67
N SER A 183 1.38 4.61 4.66
CA SER A 183 2.00 3.99 5.83
C SER A 183 2.15 4.97 6.99
N ALA A 184 2.55 6.21 6.69
CA ALA A 184 2.65 7.30 7.66
C ALA A 184 1.28 7.64 8.28
N PHE A 185 0.23 7.73 7.46
CA PHE A 185 -1.15 7.90 7.94
C PHE A 185 -1.57 6.75 8.86
N SER A 186 -1.34 5.51 8.47
CA SER A 186 -1.73 4.31 9.23
C SER A 186 -1.02 4.27 10.59
N ALA A 187 0.26 4.60 10.63
CA ALA A 187 1.05 4.66 11.85
C ALA A 187 0.68 5.86 12.74
N ALA A 188 0.37 7.03 12.14
CA ALA A 188 -0.15 8.19 12.87
C ALA A 188 -1.48 7.87 13.57
N MET A 189 -2.39 7.17 12.87
CA MET A 189 -3.67 6.72 13.43
C MET A 189 -3.48 5.69 14.54
N LEU A 190 -2.49 4.79 14.44
CA LEU A 190 -2.12 3.88 15.51
C LEU A 190 -1.58 4.62 16.74
N ALA A 191 -0.67 5.57 16.51
CA ALA A 191 -0.14 6.41 17.60
C ALA A 191 -1.25 7.23 18.27
N LEU A 192 -2.24 7.70 17.50
CA LEU A 192 -3.43 8.37 18.01
C LEU A 192 -4.31 7.44 18.86
N HIS A 193 -4.49 6.19 18.42
CA HIS A 193 -5.20 5.17 19.19
C HIS A 193 -4.53 4.92 20.56
N VAL A 194 -3.19 4.82 20.59
CA VAL A 194 -2.42 4.69 21.84
C VAL A 194 -2.57 5.93 22.71
N ARG A 195 -2.42 7.12 22.13
CA ARG A 195 -2.57 8.37 22.88
C ARG A 195 -3.95 8.50 23.51
N ASP A 196 -5.00 8.17 22.76
CA ASP A 196 -6.38 8.21 23.26
C ASP A 196 -6.62 7.20 24.39
N ALA A 197 -5.84 6.11 24.46
CA ALA A 197 -5.94 5.09 25.50
C ALA A 197 -5.04 5.38 26.71
N GLU A 198 -3.79 5.81 26.47
CA GLU A 198 -2.72 5.87 27.46
C GLU A 198 -2.32 7.32 27.82
N GLY A 199 -2.77 8.31 27.04
CA GLY A 199 -2.59 9.74 27.31
C GLY A 199 -1.25 10.36 26.88
N PHE A 200 -0.37 9.65 26.16
CA PHE A 200 0.92 10.18 25.69
C PHE A 200 1.06 10.09 24.19
N GLY A 201 1.77 11.06 23.59
CA GLY A 201 2.23 11.01 22.21
C GLY A 201 3.58 10.32 22.07
N GLN A 202 3.99 10.07 20.82
CA GLN A 202 5.24 9.38 20.53
C GLN A 202 5.80 9.75 19.16
N HIS A 203 7.08 9.44 18.96
CA HIS A 203 7.72 9.55 17.65
C HIS A 203 7.38 8.33 16.80
N VAL A 204 7.02 8.58 15.55
CA VAL A 204 6.72 7.60 14.50
C VAL A 204 7.74 7.78 13.40
N ASP A 205 8.56 6.76 13.15
CA ASP A 205 9.59 6.74 12.11
C ASP A 205 9.12 5.89 10.93
N ILE A 206 9.04 6.52 9.74
CA ILE A 206 8.64 5.90 8.47
C ILE A 206 9.81 5.99 7.50
N SER A 207 10.24 4.82 6.99
CA SER A 207 11.25 4.67 5.96
C SER A 207 10.59 4.19 4.66
N ALA A 208 10.80 4.90 3.55
CA ALA A 208 10.31 4.45 2.25
C ALA A 208 10.92 3.09 1.85
N MET A 209 12.18 2.83 2.21
CA MET A 209 12.80 1.51 2.02
C MET A 209 12.08 0.40 2.79
N ASP A 210 11.74 0.62 4.07
CA ASP A 210 11.01 -0.37 4.89
C ASP A 210 9.62 -0.65 4.27
N VAL A 211 8.91 0.43 3.87
CA VAL A 211 7.59 0.33 3.24
C VAL A 211 7.66 -0.50 1.96
N MET A 212 8.67 -0.27 1.11
CA MET A 212 8.80 -1.02 -0.13
C MET A 212 9.24 -2.47 0.09
N THR A 213 10.12 -2.71 1.05
CA THR A 213 10.51 -4.09 1.41
C THR A 213 9.32 -4.90 1.95
N VAL A 214 8.37 -4.25 2.64
CA VAL A 214 7.08 -4.88 3.00
C VAL A 214 6.20 -5.10 1.76
N ALA A 215 6.19 -4.16 0.82
CA ALA A 215 5.31 -4.23 -0.35
C ALA A 215 5.74 -5.28 -1.39
N GLN A 216 6.99 -5.74 -1.38
CA GLN A 216 7.45 -6.87 -2.20
C GLN A 216 7.03 -8.20 -1.56
N ILE A 217 5.79 -8.58 -1.75
CA ILE A 217 5.14 -9.65 -0.97
C ILE A 217 5.49 -11.08 -1.38
N HIS A 218 6.18 -11.24 -2.50
CA HIS A 218 6.55 -12.56 -3.02
C HIS A 218 8.06 -12.80 -2.99
N SER A 219 8.86 -11.84 -3.42
CA SER A 219 10.27 -12.06 -3.76
C SER A 219 11.08 -12.57 -2.57
N SER A 220 11.07 -11.90 -1.42
CA SER A 220 11.93 -12.30 -0.31
C SER A 220 11.62 -13.70 0.23
N ILE A 221 10.35 -14.04 0.40
CA ILE A 221 9.99 -15.37 0.93
C ILE A 221 10.19 -16.47 -0.12
N ASN A 222 9.89 -16.18 -1.39
CA ASN A 222 10.08 -17.15 -2.46
C ASN A 222 11.56 -17.48 -2.68
N GLU A 223 12.43 -16.46 -2.63
CA GLU A 223 13.89 -16.67 -2.74
C GLU A 223 14.47 -17.46 -1.57
N GLN A 224 13.98 -17.21 -0.36
CA GLN A 224 14.37 -18.02 0.81
C GLN A 224 13.95 -19.49 0.68
N PHE A 225 12.88 -19.75 -0.06
CA PHE A 225 12.38 -21.11 -0.33
C PHE A 225 12.92 -21.70 -1.65
N GLY A 226 14.00 -21.11 -2.20
CA GLY A 226 14.73 -21.63 -3.36
C GLY A 226 14.11 -21.27 -4.73
N HIS A 227 13.21 -20.29 -4.79
CA HIS A 227 12.60 -19.85 -6.04
C HIS A 227 13.17 -18.49 -6.48
N THR A 228 13.91 -18.46 -7.57
CA THR A 228 14.46 -17.24 -8.15
C THR A 228 13.36 -16.46 -8.90
N PRO A 229 13.09 -15.19 -8.55
CA PRO A 229 12.17 -14.37 -9.30
C PRO A 229 12.73 -14.05 -10.68
N VAL A 230 11.85 -13.98 -11.67
CA VAL A 230 12.19 -13.62 -13.04
C VAL A 230 11.21 -12.58 -13.56
N ARG A 231 11.71 -11.62 -14.32
CA ARG A 231 10.87 -10.73 -15.11
C ARG A 231 10.16 -11.54 -16.19
N ARG A 232 8.90 -11.27 -16.41
CA ARG A 232 8.06 -12.04 -17.35
C ARG A 232 7.29 -11.10 -18.26
N PRO A 233 7.11 -11.48 -19.54
CA PRO A 233 6.15 -10.82 -20.41
C PRO A 233 4.75 -10.88 -19.79
N THR A 234 3.94 -9.88 -20.10
CA THR A 234 2.55 -9.83 -19.65
C THR A 234 1.68 -10.79 -20.43
N ASN A 235 0.56 -11.24 -19.83
CA ASN A 235 -0.47 -12.04 -20.49
C ASN A 235 -1.55 -11.16 -21.16
N LEU A 236 -1.17 -9.95 -21.56
CA LEU A 236 -2.06 -9.02 -22.23
C LEU A 236 -2.22 -9.38 -23.70
N VAL A 237 -3.45 -9.27 -24.19
CA VAL A 237 -3.76 -9.34 -25.61
C VAL A 237 -4.34 -8.02 -26.09
N ARG A 238 -4.11 -7.69 -27.36
CA ARG A 238 -4.62 -6.46 -27.97
C ARG A 238 -6.11 -6.57 -28.24
N ALA A 239 -6.91 -5.69 -27.65
CA ALA A 239 -8.29 -5.43 -28.01
C ALA A 239 -8.37 -4.34 -29.10
N LYS A 240 -9.56 -4.05 -29.60
CA LYS A 240 -9.77 -3.03 -30.64
C LYS A 240 -9.27 -1.64 -30.23
N ASP A 241 -9.39 -1.30 -28.94
CA ASP A 241 -9.17 0.02 -28.35
C ASP A 241 -8.22 0.01 -27.15
N GLY A 242 -7.46 -1.04 -26.94
CA GLY A 242 -6.53 -1.12 -25.81
C GLY A 242 -6.04 -2.53 -25.53
N TRP A 243 -5.80 -2.85 -24.27
CA TRP A 243 -5.24 -4.12 -23.82
C TRP A 243 -6.17 -4.79 -22.80
N VAL A 244 -6.26 -6.11 -22.85
CA VAL A 244 -7.01 -6.92 -21.89
C VAL A 244 -6.19 -8.10 -21.40
N SER A 245 -6.41 -8.50 -20.16
CA SER A 245 -5.96 -9.77 -19.59
C SER A 245 -7.19 -10.68 -19.46
N PRO A 246 -7.36 -11.65 -20.33
CA PRO A 246 -8.57 -12.49 -20.32
C PRO A 246 -8.62 -13.45 -19.13
N GLY A 247 -7.49 -13.71 -18.45
CA GLY A 247 -7.41 -14.55 -17.25
C GLY A 247 -7.78 -16.02 -17.45
N LEU A 248 -7.68 -16.51 -18.67
CA LEU A 248 -8.20 -17.84 -19.03
C LEU A 248 -7.28 -18.99 -18.61
N GLU A 249 -6.01 -18.70 -18.36
CA GLU A 249 -5.01 -19.65 -17.87
C GLU A 249 -5.16 -19.97 -16.36
N SER A 250 -5.75 -19.06 -15.57
CA SER A 250 -5.82 -19.21 -14.12
C SER A 250 -7.17 -18.92 -13.50
N GLY A 251 -8.02 -18.13 -14.17
CA GLY A 251 -9.25 -17.59 -13.61
C GLY A 251 -10.56 -18.33 -14.01
N VAL A 252 -10.49 -19.40 -14.80
CA VAL A 252 -11.68 -20.09 -15.32
C VAL A 252 -12.05 -21.27 -14.45
N GLN A 253 -13.25 -21.24 -13.87
CA GLN A 253 -13.79 -22.37 -13.11
C GLN A 253 -14.05 -23.58 -14.02
N GLN A 254 -13.91 -24.79 -13.47
CA GLN A 254 -14.28 -26.02 -14.17
C GLN A 254 -15.76 -25.97 -14.59
N GLY A 255 -16.05 -26.23 -15.85
CA GLY A 255 -17.40 -26.10 -16.41
C GLY A 255 -17.73 -24.74 -17.04
N THR A 256 -16.91 -23.71 -16.85
CA THR A 256 -17.06 -22.43 -17.53
C THR A 256 -16.30 -22.41 -18.88
N TRP A 257 -15.25 -23.23 -19.01
CA TRP A 257 -14.40 -23.24 -20.19
C TRP A 257 -15.16 -23.47 -21.52
N PRO A 258 -16.09 -24.44 -21.64
CA PRO A 258 -16.87 -24.58 -22.86
C PRO A 258 -17.67 -23.34 -23.25
N LYS A 259 -18.24 -22.62 -22.28
CA LYS A 259 -18.96 -21.37 -22.54
C LYS A 259 -18.05 -20.24 -23.01
N VAL A 260 -16.81 -20.20 -22.52
CA VAL A 260 -15.80 -19.25 -23.01
C VAL A 260 -15.42 -19.58 -24.47
N CYS A 261 -15.22 -20.84 -24.80
CA CYS A 261 -14.93 -21.28 -26.19
C CYS A 261 -16.09 -20.94 -27.15
N GLU A 262 -17.33 -21.18 -26.73
CA GLU A 262 -18.52 -20.78 -27.47
C GLU A 262 -18.58 -19.28 -27.70
N LEU A 263 -18.34 -18.48 -26.65
CA LEU A 263 -18.29 -17.02 -26.72
C LEU A 263 -17.24 -16.53 -27.73
N MET A 264 -16.08 -17.16 -27.75
CA MET A 264 -15.00 -16.80 -28.67
C MET A 264 -15.24 -17.32 -30.11
N GLY A 265 -16.29 -18.13 -30.35
CA GLY A 265 -16.58 -18.72 -31.64
C GLY A 265 -15.68 -19.89 -32.03
N VAL A 266 -15.06 -20.53 -31.05
CA VAL A 266 -14.12 -21.65 -31.20
C VAL A 266 -14.52 -22.84 -30.30
N PRO A 267 -15.77 -23.34 -30.38
CA PRO A 267 -16.29 -24.37 -29.47
C PRO A 267 -15.45 -25.64 -29.43
N GLU A 268 -14.74 -25.97 -30.52
CA GLU A 268 -13.84 -27.12 -30.63
C GLU A 268 -12.69 -27.11 -29.65
N LEU A 269 -12.28 -25.92 -29.14
CA LEU A 269 -11.22 -25.81 -28.11
C LEU A 269 -11.68 -26.33 -26.76
N ALA A 270 -12.97 -26.51 -26.52
CA ALA A 270 -13.47 -27.06 -25.28
C ALA A 270 -12.96 -28.48 -25.02
N ASP A 271 -12.79 -29.26 -26.10
CA ASP A 271 -12.35 -30.66 -26.09
C ASP A 271 -10.86 -30.83 -26.49
N ASP A 272 -10.15 -29.77 -26.85
CA ASP A 272 -8.73 -29.81 -27.16
C ASP A 272 -7.91 -30.07 -25.85
N SER A 273 -7.18 -31.20 -25.85
CA SER A 273 -6.39 -31.66 -24.71
C SER A 273 -5.37 -30.62 -24.22
N ARG A 274 -4.97 -29.65 -25.05
CA ARG A 274 -4.07 -28.55 -24.68
C ARG A 274 -4.75 -27.52 -23.76
N PHE A 275 -6.12 -27.50 -23.70
CA PHE A 275 -6.87 -26.44 -23.04
C PHE A 275 -7.97 -26.92 -22.10
N THR A 276 -8.26 -28.23 -22.02
CA THR A 276 -9.35 -28.78 -21.19
C THR A 276 -9.20 -28.52 -19.70
N THR A 277 -7.97 -28.52 -19.18
CA THR A 277 -7.69 -28.28 -17.76
C THR A 277 -6.96 -26.95 -17.54
N GLN A 278 -7.03 -26.41 -16.34
CA GLN A 278 -6.29 -25.20 -15.96
C GLN A 278 -4.78 -25.39 -16.12
N GLU A 279 -4.25 -26.55 -15.74
CA GLU A 279 -2.84 -26.90 -15.91
C GLU A 279 -2.44 -26.93 -17.39
N ALA A 280 -3.27 -27.56 -18.24
CA ALA A 280 -3.05 -27.62 -19.67
C ALA A 280 -3.04 -26.22 -20.30
N ARG A 281 -3.97 -25.34 -19.92
CA ARG A 281 -4.00 -23.94 -20.39
C ARG A 281 -2.76 -23.13 -19.97
N ARG A 282 -2.26 -23.34 -18.77
CA ARG A 282 -0.99 -22.70 -18.32
C ARG A 282 0.20 -23.20 -19.12
N THR A 283 0.30 -24.52 -19.35
CA THR A 283 1.38 -25.12 -20.11
C THR A 283 1.40 -24.63 -21.55
N ASN A 284 0.21 -24.46 -22.17
CA ASN A 284 0.04 -24.04 -23.56
C ASN A 284 -0.43 -22.57 -23.68
N GLN A 285 0.00 -21.72 -22.74
CA GLN A 285 -0.49 -20.35 -22.60
C GLN A 285 -0.25 -19.51 -23.87
N GLN A 286 0.90 -19.65 -24.52
CA GLN A 286 1.21 -18.90 -25.73
C GLN A 286 0.26 -19.23 -26.89
N ASP A 287 -0.08 -20.51 -27.08
CA ASP A 287 -1.06 -20.92 -28.07
C ASP A 287 -2.46 -20.41 -27.75
N LEU A 288 -2.82 -20.43 -26.44
CA LEU A 288 -4.10 -19.90 -25.97
C LEU A 288 -4.20 -18.39 -26.23
N LEU A 289 -3.17 -17.62 -25.85
CA LEU A 289 -3.14 -16.16 -26.04
C LEU A 289 -3.24 -15.75 -27.50
N LYS A 290 -2.71 -16.56 -28.44
CA LYS A 290 -2.85 -16.28 -29.86
C LYS A 290 -4.31 -16.38 -30.31
N VAL A 291 -5.00 -17.46 -29.95
CA VAL A 291 -6.43 -17.64 -30.28
C VAL A 291 -7.30 -16.55 -29.64
N VAL A 292 -7.02 -16.25 -28.37
CA VAL A 292 -7.74 -15.21 -27.64
C VAL A 292 -7.46 -13.84 -28.24
N GLY A 293 -6.23 -13.58 -28.68
CA GLY A 293 -5.83 -12.34 -29.34
C GLY A 293 -6.60 -12.05 -30.61
N ASP A 294 -6.77 -13.08 -31.48
CA ASP A 294 -7.54 -12.96 -32.74
C ASP A 294 -9.01 -12.58 -32.45
N TRP A 295 -9.62 -13.17 -31.44
CA TRP A 295 -10.96 -12.80 -30.98
C TRP A 295 -11.02 -11.40 -30.35
N ALA A 296 -10.09 -11.08 -29.43
CA ALA A 296 -10.05 -9.83 -28.69
C ALA A 296 -9.85 -8.62 -29.60
N ALA A 297 -9.04 -8.74 -30.65
CA ALA A 297 -8.78 -7.66 -31.62
C ALA A 297 -10.05 -7.13 -32.31
N THR A 298 -11.14 -7.90 -32.29
CA THR A 298 -12.43 -7.54 -32.93
C THR A 298 -13.37 -6.77 -32.01
N LYS A 299 -13.07 -6.67 -30.73
CA LYS A 299 -13.99 -6.16 -29.69
C LYS A 299 -13.37 -5.04 -28.84
N PRO A 300 -14.20 -4.10 -28.32
CA PRO A 300 -13.76 -3.17 -27.32
C PRO A 300 -13.32 -3.88 -26.02
N LYS A 301 -12.29 -3.33 -25.34
CA LYS A 301 -11.72 -3.89 -24.10
C LYS A 301 -12.75 -4.05 -22.97
N GLU A 302 -13.65 -3.09 -22.79
CA GLU A 302 -14.70 -3.14 -21.77
C GLU A 302 -15.76 -4.21 -22.08
N GLU A 303 -16.14 -4.41 -23.35
CA GLU A 303 -17.06 -5.48 -23.75
C GLU A 303 -16.48 -6.85 -23.37
N ILE A 304 -15.20 -7.07 -23.66
CA ILE A 304 -14.49 -8.29 -23.29
C ILE A 304 -14.51 -8.49 -21.77
N TYR A 305 -14.15 -7.42 -21.04
CA TYR A 305 -14.12 -7.44 -19.58
C TYR A 305 -15.46 -7.84 -18.96
N HIS A 306 -16.53 -7.13 -19.31
CA HIS A 306 -17.85 -7.40 -18.74
C HIS A 306 -18.40 -8.77 -19.13
N THR A 307 -18.20 -9.19 -20.36
CA THR A 307 -18.69 -10.48 -20.85
C THR A 307 -18.01 -11.66 -20.17
N LEU A 308 -16.69 -11.60 -20.00
CA LEU A 308 -15.92 -12.64 -19.33
C LEU A 308 -16.17 -12.63 -17.81
N GLN A 309 -16.28 -11.46 -17.18
CA GLN A 309 -16.63 -11.34 -15.75
C GLN A 309 -18.04 -11.91 -15.46
N ALA A 310 -19.00 -11.75 -16.38
CA ALA A 310 -20.33 -12.38 -16.26
C ALA A 310 -20.24 -13.91 -16.24
N LEU A 311 -19.24 -14.49 -16.91
CA LEU A 311 -18.91 -15.92 -16.85
C LEU A 311 -18.07 -16.29 -15.61
N ARG A 312 -17.84 -15.34 -14.69
CA ARG A 312 -17.04 -15.49 -13.46
C ARG A 312 -15.56 -15.81 -13.71
N THR A 313 -15.01 -15.39 -14.83
CA THR A 313 -13.57 -15.39 -15.07
C THR A 313 -12.93 -14.18 -14.35
N ILE A 314 -11.65 -14.29 -14.01
CA ILE A 314 -10.89 -13.18 -13.44
C ILE A 314 -10.21 -12.44 -14.59
N THR A 315 -10.94 -11.50 -15.17
CA THR A 315 -10.53 -10.72 -16.34
C THR A 315 -10.26 -9.28 -15.93
N GLY A 316 -9.24 -8.64 -16.52
CA GLY A 316 -8.96 -7.23 -16.39
C GLY A 316 -8.78 -6.55 -17.75
N TYR A 317 -8.87 -5.24 -17.82
CA TYR A 317 -8.47 -4.43 -18.95
C TYR A 317 -7.59 -3.27 -18.47
N VAL A 318 -6.66 -2.84 -19.30
CA VAL A 318 -5.79 -1.70 -18.97
C VAL A 318 -6.62 -0.42 -19.15
N ALA A 319 -7.06 0.12 -18.02
CA ALA A 319 -7.77 1.39 -17.98
C ALA A 319 -6.77 2.54 -18.04
N THR A 320 -7.08 3.57 -18.80
CA THR A 320 -6.42 4.89 -18.75
C THR A 320 -7.13 5.79 -17.77
N VAL A 321 -6.59 6.97 -17.48
CA VAL A 321 -7.31 7.97 -16.65
C VAL A 321 -8.63 8.40 -17.28
N GLU A 322 -8.72 8.46 -18.61
CA GLU A 322 -9.96 8.71 -19.36
C GLU A 322 -11.00 7.62 -19.08
N ASP A 323 -10.60 6.33 -19.15
CA ASP A 323 -11.49 5.20 -18.86
C ASP A 323 -11.99 5.22 -17.41
N LEU A 324 -11.10 5.58 -16.45
CA LEU A 324 -11.47 5.63 -15.03
C LEU A 324 -12.61 6.61 -14.75
N LEU A 325 -12.57 7.79 -15.37
CA LEU A 325 -13.57 8.84 -15.13
C LEU A 325 -14.97 8.47 -15.64
N VAL A 326 -15.06 7.55 -16.61
CA VAL A 326 -16.32 7.08 -17.18
C VAL A 326 -16.70 5.66 -16.75
N ALA A 327 -15.81 4.97 -16.01
CA ALA A 327 -16.07 3.61 -15.54
C ALA A 327 -17.31 3.55 -14.64
N ARG A 328 -18.34 2.79 -15.07
CA ARG A 328 -19.65 2.73 -14.41
C ARG A 328 -19.56 2.42 -12.91
N GLN A 329 -18.62 1.57 -12.49
CA GLN A 329 -18.43 1.24 -11.08
C GLN A 329 -17.99 2.47 -10.26
N LEU A 330 -17.01 3.23 -10.75
CA LEU A 330 -16.47 4.38 -10.06
C LEU A 330 -17.47 5.57 -10.08
N VAL A 331 -18.23 5.72 -11.17
CA VAL A 331 -19.30 6.70 -11.29
C VAL A 331 -20.44 6.39 -10.33
N ASP A 332 -20.95 5.14 -10.30
CA ASP A 332 -22.03 4.73 -9.40
C ASP A 332 -21.65 4.90 -7.93
N ARG A 333 -20.38 4.62 -7.60
CA ARG A 333 -19.85 4.83 -6.27
C ARG A 333 -19.46 6.29 -5.99
N GLN A 334 -19.60 7.20 -6.92
CA GLN A 334 -19.21 8.62 -6.78
C GLN A 334 -17.77 8.78 -6.26
N PHE A 335 -16.86 7.96 -6.81
CA PHE A 335 -15.47 7.97 -6.36
C PHE A 335 -14.76 9.26 -6.74
N PHE A 336 -14.99 9.77 -7.94
CA PHE A 336 -14.45 11.05 -8.37
C PHE A 336 -15.40 12.19 -7.99
N GLN A 337 -14.83 13.29 -7.51
CA GLN A 337 -15.55 14.49 -7.09
C GLN A 337 -14.98 15.72 -7.78
N THR A 338 -15.84 16.64 -8.20
CA THR A 338 -15.43 17.89 -8.83
C THR A 338 -15.30 18.98 -7.77
N LEU A 339 -14.15 19.65 -7.74
CA LEU A 339 -13.92 20.83 -6.91
C LEU A 339 -13.76 22.07 -7.77
N PRO A 340 -14.32 23.22 -7.37
CA PRO A 340 -14.08 24.48 -8.04
C PRO A 340 -12.65 24.95 -7.75
N ASP A 341 -11.86 25.20 -8.77
CA ASP A 341 -10.55 25.84 -8.67
C ASP A 341 -10.64 27.27 -9.23
N PRO A 342 -10.17 28.30 -8.48
CA PRO A 342 -10.33 29.69 -8.92
C PRO A 342 -9.53 30.06 -10.18
N VAL A 343 -8.52 29.26 -10.54
CA VAL A 343 -7.65 29.49 -11.70
C VAL A 343 -8.02 28.60 -12.88
N HIS A 344 -8.32 27.31 -12.60
CA HIS A 344 -8.47 26.28 -13.61
C HIS A 344 -9.93 25.84 -13.85
N GLY A 345 -10.88 26.40 -13.11
CA GLY A 345 -12.31 26.03 -13.21
C GLY A 345 -12.61 24.75 -12.42
N ASP A 346 -13.45 23.90 -12.97
CA ASP A 346 -13.84 22.65 -12.32
C ASP A 346 -12.76 21.57 -12.51
N VAL A 347 -12.16 21.09 -11.41
CA VAL A 347 -11.10 20.07 -11.40
C VAL A 347 -11.61 18.80 -10.74
N VAL A 348 -11.41 17.65 -11.38
CA VAL A 348 -11.84 16.35 -10.86
C VAL A 348 -10.77 15.74 -9.96
N HIS A 349 -11.17 15.36 -8.76
CA HIS A 349 -10.30 14.74 -7.75
C HIS A 349 -10.77 13.33 -7.37
N PRO A 350 -9.86 12.39 -7.09
CA PRO A 350 -10.20 11.17 -6.37
C PRO A 350 -10.78 11.50 -4.99
N GLY A 351 -11.88 10.82 -4.63
CA GLY A 351 -12.59 11.01 -3.37
C GLY A 351 -12.10 10.12 -2.24
N ALA A 352 -13.04 9.61 -1.44
CA ALA A 352 -12.75 8.81 -0.26
C ALA A 352 -12.08 7.46 -0.60
N PRO A 353 -10.96 7.10 0.04
CA PRO A 353 -10.29 5.81 -0.16
C PRO A 353 -11.03 4.64 0.49
N PHE A 354 -11.87 4.92 1.46
CA PHE A 354 -12.77 3.99 2.14
C PHE A 354 -13.99 4.73 2.65
N ARG A 355 -15.08 4.02 2.87
CA ARG A 355 -16.34 4.56 3.39
C ARG A 355 -16.64 3.96 4.73
N MET A 356 -17.07 4.79 5.67
CA MET A 356 -17.26 4.39 7.06
C MET A 356 -18.56 5.02 7.57
N ALA A 357 -19.63 4.20 7.66
CA ALA A 357 -20.96 4.63 8.10
C ALA A 357 -21.40 5.93 7.37
N ASP A 358 -21.87 6.93 8.13
CA ASP A 358 -22.32 8.21 7.62
C ASP A 358 -21.21 9.29 7.65
N ASP A 359 -19.97 8.91 7.98
CA ASP A 359 -18.85 9.84 8.06
C ASP A 359 -18.41 10.26 6.65
N ALA A 360 -18.54 11.55 6.34
CA ALA A 360 -18.16 12.11 5.06
C ALA A 360 -16.65 12.32 4.99
N TRP A 361 -16.05 11.93 3.87
CA TRP A 361 -14.70 12.34 3.51
C TRP A 361 -14.71 13.83 3.17
N ARG A 362 -13.94 14.64 3.90
CA ARG A 362 -13.83 16.07 3.65
C ARG A 362 -12.93 16.31 2.44
N LEU A 363 -13.48 16.91 1.40
CA LEU A 363 -12.75 17.28 0.20
C LEU A 363 -13.03 18.73 -0.15
N LEU A 364 -12.08 19.62 0.16
CA LEU A 364 -12.11 21.04 -0.16
C LEU A 364 -10.94 21.38 -1.09
N PRO A 365 -11.01 22.48 -1.86
CA PRO A 365 -9.91 22.92 -2.71
C PRO A 365 -8.59 23.02 -1.96
N PRO A 366 -7.44 22.81 -2.66
CA PRO A 366 -6.12 23.05 -2.07
C PRO A 366 -5.92 24.53 -1.78
N PRO A 367 -5.13 24.90 -0.75
CA PRO A 367 -4.89 26.30 -0.43
C PRO A 367 -3.89 26.94 -1.41
N ARG A 368 -4.05 28.24 -1.63
CA ARG A 368 -2.99 29.06 -2.25
C ARG A 368 -1.84 29.27 -1.27
N LEU A 369 -0.67 29.58 -1.82
CA LEU A 369 0.53 29.83 -1.03
C LEU A 369 0.31 30.98 -0.04
N GLY A 370 0.39 30.67 1.26
CA GLY A 370 0.22 31.63 2.35
C GLY A 370 -1.20 32.20 2.51
N GLU A 371 -2.20 31.58 1.93
CA GLU A 371 -3.60 32.05 1.93
C GLU A 371 -4.12 32.33 3.35
N HIS A 372 -3.62 31.60 4.35
CA HIS A 372 -4.09 31.67 5.74
C HIS A 372 -3.11 32.37 6.68
N ASN A 373 -2.12 33.11 6.13
CA ASN A 373 -1.13 33.84 6.96
C ASN A 373 -1.78 34.78 7.96
N GLU A 374 -2.75 35.61 7.51
CA GLU A 374 -3.39 36.58 8.36
C GLU A 374 -4.23 35.91 9.46
N GLU A 375 -4.99 34.91 9.11
CA GLU A 375 -5.83 34.15 10.04
C GLU A 375 -5.02 33.47 11.15
N ILE A 376 -3.90 32.84 10.78
CA ILE A 376 -3.14 31.97 11.70
C ILE A 376 -2.01 32.71 12.37
N LEU A 377 -1.22 33.51 11.65
CA LEU A 377 -0.03 34.15 12.21
C LEU A 377 -0.35 35.47 12.91
N ASN A 378 -1.28 36.27 12.37
CA ASN A 378 -1.64 37.56 12.94
C ASN A 378 -2.84 37.50 13.88
N GLY A 379 -3.79 36.61 13.63
CA GLY A 379 -5.00 36.48 14.44
C GLY A 379 -4.90 35.50 15.60
N ARG A 380 -4.14 34.42 15.44
CA ARG A 380 -3.98 33.36 16.43
C ARG A 380 -2.61 32.71 16.26
N LEU A 381 -1.59 33.28 16.87
CA LEU A 381 -0.32 32.57 17.03
C LEU A 381 -0.56 31.31 17.91
N GLY A 382 -0.83 30.22 17.22
CA GLY A 382 -1.01 28.90 17.83
C GLY A 382 -2.46 28.52 18.14
N PHE A 383 -2.69 27.24 18.11
CA PHE A 383 -3.88 26.61 18.69
C PHE A 383 -3.92 26.91 20.20
N PRO A 384 -5.10 27.08 20.81
CA PRO A 384 -5.19 27.21 22.24
C PRO A 384 -4.47 26.03 22.90
N THR A 385 -3.51 26.31 23.78
CA THR A 385 -2.79 25.28 24.53
C THR A 385 -3.80 24.35 25.18
N ARG A 386 -3.81 23.07 24.80
CA ARG A 386 -4.58 22.08 25.54
C ARG A 386 -3.99 22.01 26.93
N ASN A 387 -4.77 22.40 27.96
CA ASN A 387 -4.45 22.07 29.31
C ASN A 387 -4.56 20.56 29.48
N TRP A 388 -3.47 19.87 29.20
CA TRP A 388 -3.35 18.47 29.58
C TRP A 388 -3.57 18.41 31.07
N PRO A 389 -4.49 17.59 31.60
CA PRO A 389 -4.71 17.51 33.04
C PRO A 389 -3.38 17.24 33.69
N LYS A 390 -2.94 18.12 34.62
CA LYS A 390 -1.74 17.89 35.45
C LYS A 390 -1.82 16.57 36.23
N SER A 391 -2.99 15.95 36.29
CA SER A 391 -3.25 14.63 36.88
C SER A 391 -2.83 13.44 35.98
N LEU A 392 -2.28 13.64 34.76
CA LEU A 392 -1.55 12.61 34.04
C LEU A 392 -0.14 12.34 34.62
N THR A 393 0.27 12.97 35.67
CA THR A 393 1.11 12.32 36.67
C THR A 393 0.28 11.20 37.30
N LEU A 394 0.02 10.14 36.53
CA LEU A 394 -0.36 8.84 37.08
C LEU A 394 0.62 8.55 38.19
N ALA A 395 0.10 8.45 39.41
CA ALA A 395 0.84 8.34 40.68
C ALA A 395 2.15 7.53 40.44
N GLY A 396 3.30 8.25 40.41
CA GLY A 396 4.63 7.66 40.42
C GLY A 396 5.17 7.05 39.11
N ARG A 397 4.54 7.19 37.92
CA ARG A 397 5.13 6.79 36.65
C ARG A 397 5.83 7.99 35.99
N SER A 398 7.14 7.87 35.81
CA SER A 398 7.95 8.77 35.01
C SER A 398 7.41 8.82 33.58
N LEU A 399 7.30 10.03 32.97
CA LEU A 399 6.92 10.24 31.56
C LEU A 399 7.92 9.62 30.56
N SER A 400 9.03 9.05 31.03
CA SER A 400 10.00 8.28 30.28
C SER A 400 9.64 6.79 30.10
N ALA A 401 8.51 6.33 30.68
CA ALA A 401 8.14 4.92 30.59
C ALA A 401 7.63 4.60 29.18
N THR A 402 8.45 3.86 28.41
CA THR A 402 7.96 3.01 27.32
C THR A 402 6.86 2.11 27.91
N THR A 403 5.69 2.06 27.28
CA THR A 403 4.74 1.02 27.66
C THR A 403 5.32 -0.30 27.17
N ASN A 404 5.58 -1.25 28.06
CA ASN A 404 5.97 -2.60 27.65
C ASN A 404 4.80 -3.38 27.01
N LYS A 405 3.73 -2.67 26.61
CA LYS A 405 2.52 -3.27 26.04
C LYS A 405 2.42 -2.91 24.56
N PRO A 406 2.14 -3.89 23.70
CA PRO A 406 1.79 -3.62 22.31
C PRO A 406 0.54 -2.75 22.19
N ALA A 407 0.49 -1.92 21.14
CA ALA A 407 -0.52 -0.88 20.95
C ALA A 407 -1.98 -1.40 20.91
N LEU A 408 -2.21 -2.62 20.41
CA LEU A 408 -3.54 -3.21 20.21
C LEU A 408 -3.82 -4.39 21.16
N GLN A 409 -3.07 -4.48 22.25
CA GLN A 409 -3.29 -5.53 23.24
C GLN A 409 -4.72 -5.49 23.79
N GLY A 410 -5.43 -6.63 23.71
CA GLY A 410 -6.82 -6.77 24.18
C GLY A 410 -7.85 -6.61 23.06
N LEU A 411 -7.45 -6.20 21.86
CA LEU A 411 -8.30 -6.16 20.69
C LEU A 411 -8.37 -7.56 20.04
N ARG A 412 -9.57 -8.07 19.74
CA ARG A 412 -9.78 -9.37 19.11
C ARG A 412 -10.38 -9.25 17.74
N ILE A 413 -9.72 -9.85 16.75
CA ILE A 413 -10.05 -9.79 15.34
C ILE A 413 -10.48 -11.16 14.85
N LEU A 414 -11.63 -11.25 14.19
CA LEU A 414 -12.05 -12.44 13.44
C LEU A 414 -11.68 -12.19 11.96
N ASP A 415 -10.72 -12.96 11.45
CA ASP A 415 -10.14 -12.81 10.12
C ASP A 415 -10.63 -13.90 9.17
N LEU A 416 -11.54 -13.56 8.27
CA LEU A 416 -12.03 -14.43 7.19
C LEU A 416 -11.30 -14.15 5.86
N SER A 417 -10.37 -13.20 5.84
CA SER A 417 -9.73 -12.75 4.62
C SER A 417 -8.82 -13.82 4.02
N GLN A 418 -8.63 -13.78 2.70
CA GLN A 418 -7.84 -14.74 1.95
C GLN A 418 -6.86 -14.01 1.02
N VAL A 419 -5.91 -14.73 0.48
CA VAL A 419 -4.91 -14.33 -0.50
C VAL A 419 -3.91 -13.30 0.08
N ALA A 420 -4.12 -11.99 -0.11
CA ALA A 420 -3.09 -11.01 0.23
C ALA A 420 -3.64 -9.80 1.00
N ALA A 421 -4.43 -8.92 0.41
CA ALA A 421 -4.76 -7.61 1.00
C ALA A 421 -5.30 -7.66 2.44
N GLY A 422 -6.30 -8.52 2.69
CA GLY A 422 -6.85 -8.71 4.04
C GLY A 422 -5.87 -9.39 5.00
N PRO A 423 -5.21 -10.51 4.62
CA PRO A 423 -4.18 -11.14 5.45
C PRO A 423 -3.02 -10.21 5.83
N TYR A 424 -2.62 -9.25 4.95
CA TYR A 424 -1.65 -8.22 5.27
C TYR A 424 -2.13 -7.27 6.36
N ALA A 425 -3.35 -6.75 6.23
CA ALA A 425 -3.94 -5.89 7.25
C ALA A 425 -3.98 -6.57 8.62
N THR A 426 -4.44 -7.83 8.66
CA THR A 426 -4.58 -8.60 9.90
C THR A 426 -3.23 -9.08 10.46
N MET A 427 -2.21 -9.28 9.61
CA MET A 427 -0.82 -9.53 10.02
C MET A 427 -0.26 -8.34 10.81
N PHE A 428 -0.43 -7.11 10.32
CA PHE A 428 0.02 -5.91 11.04
C PHE A 428 -0.72 -5.72 12.37
N LEU A 429 -2.02 -6.05 12.43
CA LEU A 429 -2.78 -6.03 13.68
C LEU A 429 -2.18 -7.02 14.69
N GLY A 430 -1.80 -8.22 14.24
CA GLY A 430 -1.10 -9.22 15.05
C GLY A 430 0.26 -8.72 15.55
N PHE A 431 1.09 -8.13 14.69
CA PHE A 431 2.36 -7.53 15.11
C PHE A 431 2.19 -6.42 16.17
N MET A 432 1.10 -5.68 16.10
CA MET A 432 0.80 -4.62 17.08
C MET A 432 0.03 -5.11 18.31
N GLY A 433 -0.14 -6.44 18.44
CA GLY A 433 -0.63 -7.08 19.67
C GLY A 433 -2.09 -7.45 19.73
N ALA A 434 -2.83 -7.31 18.64
CA ALA A 434 -4.19 -7.83 18.56
C ALA A 434 -4.20 -9.37 18.55
N GLU A 435 -5.20 -9.98 19.19
CA GLU A 435 -5.50 -11.41 19.06
C GLU A 435 -6.24 -11.64 17.73
N VAL A 436 -5.57 -12.20 16.74
CA VAL A 436 -6.14 -12.45 15.40
C VAL A 436 -6.53 -13.91 15.27
N ILE A 437 -7.83 -14.18 15.05
CA ILE A 437 -8.38 -15.51 14.83
C ILE A 437 -8.70 -15.65 13.35
N LYS A 438 -7.85 -16.37 12.61
CA LYS A 438 -8.11 -16.70 11.21
C LYS A 438 -9.08 -17.85 11.13
N LEU A 439 -10.24 -17.56 10.54
CA LEU A 439 -11.32 -18.53 10.33
C LEU A 439 -11.32 -19.01 8.88
N GLU A 440 -11.20 -20.32 8.70
CA GLU A 440 -11.20 -20.98 7.40
C GLU A 440 -12.26 -22.09 7.35
N SER A 441 -12.46 -22.68 6.17
CA SER A 441 -13.24 -23.91 6.02
C SER A 441 -12.33 -25.05 5.58
N ARG A 442 -12.56 -26.25 6.09
CA ARG A 442 -11.83 -27.46 5.66
C ARG A 442 -12.04 -27.78 4.18
N SER A 443 -13.20 -27.42 3.63
CA SER A 443 -13.56 -27.63 2.22
C SER A 443 -13.14 -26.51 1.28
N ARG A 444 -12.80 -25.32 1.84
CA ARG A 444 -12.39 -24.11 1.11
C ARG A 444 -11.35 -23.34 1.91
N MET A 445 -10.13 -23.88 1.95
CA MET A 445 -9.01 -23.22 2.60
C MET A 445 -8.63 -21.92 1.86
N ASP A 446 -7.88 -21.07 2.55
CA ASP A 446 -7.20 -19.94 1.88
C ASP A 446 -6.41 -20.46 0.66
N ILE A 447 -6.58 -19.78 -0.47
CA ILE A 447 -5.94 -20.18 -1.73
C ILE A 447 -4.40 -20.25 -1.60
N ASN A 448 -3.84 -19.51 -0.65
CA ASN A 448 -2.41 -19.54 -0.34
C ASN A 448 -1.97 -20.85 0.35
N ARG A 449 -2.87 -21.53 1.05
CA ARG A 449 -2.54 -22.86 1.57
C ARG A 449 -2.36 -23.90 0.48
N GLY A 450 -3.01 -23.68 -0.66
CA GLY A 450 -3.01 -24.64 -1.74
C GLY A 450 -4.06 -25.74 -1.58
N ARG A 451 -3.80 -26.87 -2.21
CA ARG A 451 -4.66 -28.06 -2.15
C ARG A 451 -4.21 -28.98 -1.02
N ALA A 452 -5.15 -29.76 -0.51
CA ALA A 452 -4.85 -30.83 0.45
C ALA A 452 -3.82 -31.85 -0.12
N LYS A 453 -3.93 -32.13 -1.43
CA LYS A 453 -3.01 -33.00 -2.16
C LYS A 453 -2.62 -32.31 -3.47
N PRO A 454 -1.55 -31.49 -3.46
CA PRO A 454 -1.08 -30.84 -4.66
C PRO A 454 -0.48 -31.83 -5.65
N GLY A 455 -0.65 -31.57 -6.95
CA GLY A 455 0.01 -32.34 -7.98
C GLY A 455 1.51 -32.03 -8.08
N PRO A 456 2.26 -32.81 -8.86
CA PRO A 456 3.73 -32.61 -9.00
C PRO A 456 4.11 -31.29 -9.68
N ARG A 457 3.17 -30.60 -10.34
CA ARG A 457 3.36 -29.28 -10.98
C ARG A 457 2.57 -28.19 -10.27
N ASP A 458 2.42 -28.30 -8.95
CA ASP A 458 1.78 -27.23 -8.20
C ASP A 458 2.61 -25.95 -8.33
N PRO A 459 2.01 -24.80 -8.68
CA PRO A 459 2.74 -23.56 -8.89
C PRO A 459 3.17 -22.87 -7.59
N ARG A 460 2.85 -23.43 -6.43
CA ARG A 460 3.22 -22.85 -5.14
C ARG A 460 4.66 -23.12 -4.80
N VAL A 461 5.25 -22.18 -4.07
CA VAL A 461 6.62 -22.28 -3.59
C VAL A 461 6.61 -22.94 -2.22
N TYR A 462 7.41 -23.98 -2.10
CA TYR A 462 7.60 -24.75 -0.86
C TYR A 462 9.06 -24.69 -0.44
N PRO A 463 9.38 -24.78 0.87
CA PRO A 463 10.74 -24.88 1.35
C PRO A 463 11.50 -26.02 0.63
N ASP A 464 12.66 -25.72 0.09
CA ASP A 464 13.52 -26.66 -0.65
C ASP A 464 12.82 -27.37 -1.84
N GLY A 465 11.72 -26.82 -2.35
CA GLY A 465 10.89 -27.42 -3.40
C GLY A 465 10.05 -28.62 -2.95
N GLU A 466 10.05 -28.94 -1.66
CA GLU A 466 9.42 -30.13 -1.11
C GLU A 466 8.01 -29.84 -0.55
N GLN A 467 7.00 -30.59 -1.00
CA GLN A 467 5.62 -30.43 -0.55
C GLN A 467 5.40 -30.88 0.91
N GLY A 468 6.15 -31.87 1.41
CA GLY A 468 6.03 -32.42 2.75
C GLY A 468 4.73 -33.21 2.99
N GLU A 469 4.47 -33.60 4.24
CA GLU A 469 3.28 -34.38 4.61
C GLU A 469 2.00 -33.52 4.62
N ARG A 470 2.10 -32.25 5.08
CA ARG A 470 0.98 -31.30 5.14
C ARG A 470 1.30 -30.07 4.28
N PRO A 471 1.28 -30.20 2.95
CA PRO A 471 1.70 -29.12 2.04
C PRO A 471 0.94 -27.80 2.26
N TYR A 472 -0.32 -27.88 2.66
CA TYR A 472 -1.19 -26.74 2.93
C TYR A 472 -0.79 -25.88 4.15
N ASN A 473 0.16 -26.34 4.97
CA ASN A 473 0.68 -25.55 6.10
C ASN A 473 2.02 -24.88 5.80
N ARG A 474 2.66 -25.16 4.66
CA ARG A 474 4.06 -24.78 4.43
C ARG A 474 4.34 -24.02 3.14
N THR A 475 3.30 -23.59 2.43
CA THR A 475 3.53 -22.75 1.25
C THR A 475 4.08 -21.38 1.65
N ALA A 476 5.00 -20.83 0.86
CA ALA A 476 5.67 -19.55 1.09
C ALA A 476 4.68 -18.43 1.43
N HIS A 477 3.65 -18.28 0.62
CA HIS A 477 2.68 -17.20 0.78
C HIS A 477 1.79 -17.36 2.01
N HIS A 478 1.47 -18.61 2.41
CA HIS A 478 0.69 -18.84 3.62
C HIS A 478 1.49 -18.51 4.87
N VAL A 479 2.71 -19.06 4.99
CA VAL A 479 3.52 -18.85 6.20
C VAL A 479 3.94 -17.40 6.39
N HIS A 480 4.13 -16.66 5.30
CA HIS A 480 4.52 -15.26 5.36
C HIS A 480 3.39 -14.33 5.82
N ARG A 481 2.14 -14.55 5.35
CA ARG A 481 1.01 -13.60 5.57
C ARG A 481 0.15 -13.91 6.78
N ASN A 482 0.34 -15.09 7.40
CA ASN A 482 -0.49 -15.50 8.53
C ASN A 482 0.28 -15.60 9.85
N ILE A 483 1.40 -14.88 9.94
CA ILE A 483 2.16 -14.67 11.17
C ILE A 483 1.26 -14.06 12.25
N ASN A 484 1.48 -14.46 13.50
CA ASN A 484 0.77 -13.94 14.69
C ASN A 484 -0.75 -14.16 14.67
N LYS A 485 -1.22 -15.25 14.01
CA LYS A 485 -2.65 -15.59 13.96
C LYS A 485 -2.93 -16.95 14.56
N LEU A 486 -4.05 -17.07 15.26
CA LEU A 486 -4.66 -18.34 15.64
C LEU A 486 -5.45 -18.90 14.46
N SER A 487 -5.40 -20.20 14.19
CA SER A 487 -6.16 -20.84 13.09
C SER A 487 -7.33 -21.64 13.63
N VAL A 488 -8.52 -21.37 13.11
CA VAL A 488 -9.78 -22.07 13.43
C VAL A 488 -10.50 -22.44 12.14
N THR A 489 -11.16 -23.57 12.14
CA THR A 489 -11.99 -23.99 11.00
C THR A 489 -13.45 -24.09 11.39
N LEU A 490 -14.36 -23.57 10.55
CA LEU A 490 -15.81 -23.76 10.67
C LEU A 490 -16.44 -23.87 9.27
N ASP A 491 -17.39 -24.78 9.13
CA ASP A 491 -18.24 -24.81 7.94
C ASP A 491 -19.41 -23.81 8.10
N LEU A 492 -19.28 -22.64 7.49
CA LEU A 492 -20.30 -21.59 7.52
C LEU A 492 -21.53 -21.91 6.64
N ALA A 493 -21.55 -23.01 5.87
CA ALA A 493 -22.75 -23.47 5.20
C ALA A 493 -23.65 -24.26 6.16
N ALA A 494 -23.07 -24.92 7.18
CA ALA A 494 -23.80 -25.67 8.20
C ALA A 494 -24.47 -24.74 9.23
N PRO A 495 -25.72 -25.03 9.66
CA PRO A 495 -26.43 -24.22 10.67
C PRO A 495 -25.63 -24.05 11.97
N LYS A 496 -25.01 -25.15 12.47
CA LYS A 496 -24.20 -25.10 13.69
C LYS A 496 -22.93 -24.28 13.52
N GLY A 497 -22.30 -24.33 12.32
CA GLY A 497 -21.14 -23.48 11.99
C GLY A 497 -21.49 -21.98 12.02
N LYS A 498 -22.67 -21.61 11.50
CA LYS A 498 -23.18 -20.22 11.60
C LYS A 498 -23.45 -19.79 13.03
N GLU A 499 -24.05 -20.66 13.82
CA GLU A 499 -24.31 -20.39 15.27
C GLU A 499 -23.01 -20.10 16.00
N LEU A 500 -21.97 -20.93 15.78
CA LEU A 500 -20.66 -20.76 16.40
C LEU A 500 -19.95 -19.50 15.89
N PHE A 501 -20.07 -19.20 14.58
CA PHE A 501 -19.57 -17.96 14.02
C PHE A 501 -20.19 -16.73 14.69
N LEU A 502 -21.51 -16.69 14.84
CA LEU A 502 -22.19 -15.59 15.55
C LEU A 502 -21.80 -15.55 17.04
N GLY A 503 -21.48 -16.71 17.63
CA GLY A 503 -20.89 -16.79 18.97
C GLY A 503 -19.54 -16.07 19.03
N LEU A 504 -18.65 -16.29 18.06
CA LEU A 504 -17.38 -15.58 17.96
C LEU A 504 -17.56 -14.08 17.71
N ILE A 505 -18.52 -13.68 16.87
CA ILE A 505 -18.85 -12.28 16.62
C ILE A 505 -19.19 -11.52 17.91
N ARG A 506 -19.89 -12.17 18.87
CA ARG A 506 -20.24 -11.53 20.16
C ARG A 506 -19.04 -11.22 21.05
N VAL A 507 -17.92 -11.91 20.85
CA VAL A 507 -16.70 -11.76 21.66
C VAL A 507 -15.53 -11.14 20.92
N CYS A 508 -15.72 -10.80 19.63
CA CYS A 508 -14.73 -10.11 18.80
C CYS A 508 -15.07 -8.62 18.65
N ASP A 509 -14.04 -7.82 18.47
CA ASP A 509 -14.14 -6.38 18.22
C ASP A 509 -14.27 -6.03 16.75
N VAL A 510 -13.65 -6.84 15.89
CA VAL A 510 -13.52 -6.59 14.46
C VAL A 510 -13.74 -7.88 13.69
N LEU A 511 -14.48 -7.78 12.59
CA LEU A 511 -14.56 -8.78 11.53
C LEU A 511 -13.86 -8.24 10.29
N VAL A 512 -12.96 -9.02 9.69
CA VAL A 512 -12.28 -8.68 8.44
C VAL A 512 -12.59 -9.74 7.38
N GLU A 513 -13.03 -9.34 6.20
CA GLU A 513 -13.18 -10.22 5.05
C GLU A 513 -12.85 -9.51 3.72
N ASN A 514 -12.49 -10.28 2.70
CA ASN A 514 -12.21 -9.77 1.35
C ASN A 514 -12.87 -10.62 0.25
N TYR A 515 -14.04 -11.12 0.53
CA TYR A 515 -14.84 -11.86 -0.44
C TYR A 515 -15.49 -10.93 -1.47
N ARG A 516 -16.02 -11.52 -2.55
CA ARG A 516 -16.85 -10.78 -3.52
C ARG A 516 -18.11 -10.25 -2.83
N GLY A 517 -18.58 -9.08 -3.24
CA GLY A 517 -19.59 -8.24 -2.59
C GLY A 517 -20.73 -8.94 -1.83
N SER A 518 -21.33 -10.00 -2.39
CA SER A 518 -22.53 -10.63 -1.81
C SER A 518 -22.30 -11.99 -1.13
N VAL A 519 -21.04 -12.41 -0.90
CA VAL A 519 -20.79 -13.77 -0.34
C VAL A 519 -21.34 -13.92 1.07
N MET A 520 -21.03 -13.01 1.97
CA MET A 520 -21.48 -13.07 3.36
C MET A 520 -23.00 -12.90 3.47
N ASP A 521 -23.60 -12.04 2.64
CA ASP A 521 -25.07 -11.88 2.59
C ASP A 521 -25.79 -13.17 2.17
N ARG A 522 -25.27 -13.89 1.15
CA ARG A 522 -25.82 -15.20 0.74
C ARG A 522 -25.68 -16.28 1.81
N LEU A 523 -24.67 -16.18 2.66
CA LEU A 523 -24.54 -17.04 3.83
C LEU A 523 -25.51 -16.66 4.97
N GLY A 524 -26.19 -15.50 4.88
CA GLY A 524 -26.98 -14.92 5.96
C GLY A 524 -26.13 -14.38 7.11
N LEU A 525 -24.88 -14.00 6.83
CA LEU A 525 -23.88 -13.50 7.78
C LEU A 525 -23.34 -12.12 7.34
N GLY A 526 -24.11 -11.37 6.56
CA GLY A 526 -23.81 -10.00 6.15
C GLY A 526 -23.82 -9.00 7.32
N TYR A 527 -23.56 -7.73 7.02
CA TYR A 527 -23.39 -6.68 8.05
C TYR A 527 -24.61 -6.60 9.01
N ASP A 528 -25.83 -6.68 8.49
CA ASP A 528 -27.03 -6.60 9.33
C ASP A 528 -27.06 -7.70 10.40
N ALA A 529 -26.79 -8.95 9.99
CA ALA A 529 -26.80 -10.10 10.92
C ALA A 529 -25.69 -10.01 11.98
N VAL A 530 -24.49 -9.57 11.60
CA VAL A 530 -23.36 -9.47 12.56
C VAL A 530 -23.51 -8.25 13.46
N SER A 531 -24.07 -7.14 12.97
CA SER A 531 -24.33 -5.95 13.78
C SER A 531 -25.50 -6.15 14.77
N GLU A 532 -26.49 -6.96 14.42
CA GLU A 532 -27.52 -7.41 15.38
C GLU A 532 -26.90 -8.25 16.50
N ALA A 533 -25.98 -9.17 16.15
CA ALA A 533 -25.31 -10.01 17.14
C ALA A 533 -24.33 -9.24 18.05
N ASN A 534 -23.66 -8.19 17.50
CA ASN A 534 -22.75 -7.33 18.22
C ASN A 534 -22.78 -5.90 17.66
N PRO A 535 -23.58 -4.98 18.24
CA PRO A 535 -23.70 -3.59 17.77
C PRO A 535 -22.40 -2.77 17.85
N GLN A 536 -21.40 -3.25 18.58
CA GLN A 536 -20.08 -2.58 18.68
C GLN A 536 -19.05 -3.13 17.69
N LEU A 537 -19.41 -4.16 16.92
CA LEU A 537 -18.50 -4.79 15.96
C LEU A 537 -18.14 -3.81 14.84
N ILE A 538 -16.87 -3.72 14.53
CA ILE A 538 -16.39 -3.08 13.31
C ILE A 538 -16.27 -4.16 12.23
N TYR A 539 -16.95 -3.96 11.09
CA TYR A 539 -16.89 -4.88 9.97
C TYR A 539 -16.07 -4.23 8.83
N LEU A 540 -14.82 -4.68 8.70
CA LEU A 540 -13.95 -4.25 7.60
C LEU A 540 -14.13 -5.18 6.39
N LYS A 541 -14.71 -4.64 5.32
CA LYS A 541 -14.94 -5.31 4.05
C LYS A 541 -13.98 -4.78 3.00
N ILE A 542 -13.03 -5.63 2.58
CA ILE A 542 -11.99 -5.31 1.59
C ILE A 542 -12.36 -6.03 0.29
N SER A 543 -13.17 -5.42 -0.56
CA SER A 543 -13.57 -6.05 -1.82
C SER A 543 -12.87 -5.41 -3.02
N SER A 544 -12.67 -6.17 -4.09
CA SER A 544 -11.94 -5.67 -5.26
C SER A 544 -12.58 -4.43 -5.89
N GLN A 545 -13.92 -4.42 -6.01
CA GLN A 545 -14.66 -3.33 -6.65
C GLN A 545 -15.46 -2.47 -5.68
N GLY A 546 -15.41 -2.75 -4.36
CA GLY A 546 -16.28 -2.14 -3.35
C GLY A 546 -17.51 -3.00 -3.04
N ALA A 547 -18.18 -2.70 -1.91
CA ALA A 547 -19.35 -3.44 -1.46
C ALA A 547 -20.60 -3.20 -2.30
N THR A 548 -20.66 -2.07 -3.02
CA THR A 548 -21.80 -1.61 -3.82
C THR A 548 -21.40 -1.34 -5.27
N GLY A 549 -22.38 -1.07 -6.11
CA GLY A 549 -22.20 -0.76 -7.53
C GLY A 549 -22.34 -1.96 -8.45
N PRO A 550 -22.41 -1.71 -9.79
CA PRO A 550 -22.69 -2.75 -10.78
C PRO A 550 -21.65 -3.87 -10.87
N GLU A 551 -20.42 -3.59 -10.47
CA GLU A 551 -19.30 -4.55 -10.52
C GLU A 551 -18.96 -5.16 -9.14
N ALA A 552 -19.76 -4.93 -8.10
CA ALA A 552 -19.47 -5.39 -6.72
C ALA A 552 -19.20 -6.92 -6.61
N ASN A 553 -19.74 -7.71 -7.53
CA ASN A 553 -19.55 -9.16 -7.60
C ASN A 553 -18.46 -9.62 -8.58
N TYR A 554 -17.75 -8.69 -9.25
CA TYR A 554 -16.64 -9.04 -10.12
C TYR A 554 -15.42 -9.48 -9.33
N GLY A 555 -14.67 -10.44 -9.86
CA GLY A 555 -13.48 -10.96 -9.23
C GLY A 555 -12.23 -10.28 -9.78
N SER A 556 -11.27 -10.01 -8.92
CA SER A 556 -9.95 -9.53 -9.33
C SER A 556 -8.85 -10.26 -8.55
N LEU A 557 -7.64 -10.20 -9.09
CA LEU A 557 -6.38 -10.46 -8.41
C LEU A 557 -5.54 -9.18 -8.52
N GLY A 558 -4.45 -9.08 -7.78
CA GLY A 558 -3.64 -7.87 -7.77
C GLY A 558 -3.24 -7.37 -9.17
N SER A 559 -2.83 -8.27 -10.08
CA SER A 559 -2.49 -7.89 -11.46
C SER A 559 -3.67 -7.33 -12.25
N THR A 560 -4.88 -7.85 -12.09
CA THR A 560 -6.08 -7.30 -12.76
C THR A 560 -6.58 -6.02 -12.10
N LEU A 561 -6.23 -5.79 -10.83
CA LEU A 561 -6.45 -4.51 -10.16
C LEU A 561 -5.50 -3.42 -10.69
N GLU A 562 -4.21 -3.71 -10.88
CA GLU A 562 -3.27 -2.79 -11.54
C GLU A 562 -3.80 -2.33 -12.91
N GLN A 563 -4.44 -3.24 -13.65
CA GLN A 563 -5.02 -2.95 -14.94
C GLN A 563 -6.27 -2.07 -14.81
N THR A 564 -7.29 -2.52 -14.08
CA THR A 564 -8.60 -1.85 -14.01
C THR A 564 -8.59 -0.57 -13.18
N ALA A 565 -7.59 -0.37 -12.34
CA ALA A 565 -7.37 0.85 -11.57
C ALA A 565 -6.46 1.88 -12.27
N GLY A 566 -5.96 1.58 -13.46
CA GLY A 566 -5.18 2.49 -14.29
C GLY A 566 -3.67 2.41 -14.11
N LEU A 567 -3.15 1.77 -13.06
CA LEU A 567 -1.71 1.76 -12.74
C LEU A 567 -0.87 1.12 -13.87
N ALA A 568 -1.38 0.07 -14.49
CA ALA A 568 -0.70 -0.59 -15.62
C ALA A 568 -0.59 0.32 -16.87
N SER A 569 -1.45 1.32 -17.03
CA SER A 569 -1.40 2.24 -18.18
C SER A 569 -0.21 3.20 -18.14
N ILE A 570 0.31 3.46 -16.93
CA ILE A 570 1.46 4.35 -16.69
C ILE A 570 2.73 3.57 -16.31
N THR A 571 2.65 2.23 -16.25
CA THR A 571 3.78 1.34 -15.96
C THR A 571 4.19 0.60 -17.23
N GLY A 572 5.43 0.72 -17.65
CA GLY A 572 5.93 0.10 -18.90
C GLY A 572 7.06 0.90 -19.51
N TYR A 573 7.61 0.35 -20.59
CA TYR A 573 8.60 1.06 -21.42
C TYR A 573 7.91 2.11 -22.31
N GLU A 574 8.67 3.06 -22.81
CA GLU A 574 8.16 4.12 -23.71
C GLU A 574 7.59 3.60 -25.04
N ASP A 575 7.86 2.35 -25.41
CA ASP A 575 7.30 1.68 -26.62
C ASP A 575 5.82 1.33 -26.50
N GLY A 576 5.19 1.63 -25.36
CA GLY A 576 3.75 1.54 -25.16
C GLY A 576 3.21 0.15 -24.78
N LEU A 577 4.07 -0.81 -24.42
CA LEU A 577 3.63 -2.08 -23.83
C LEU A 577 3.35 -1.89 -22.34
N PRO A 578 2.08 -2.00 -21.87
CA PRO A 578 1.76 -1.95 -20.46
C PRO A 578 2.37 -3.15 -19.73
N LEU A 579 2.92 -2.88 -18.55
CA LEU A 579 3.46 -3.92 -17.68
C LEU A 579 2.75 -3.87 -16.32
N MET A 580 2.86 -4.96 -15.58
CA MET A 580 2.37 -5.09 -14.22
C MET A 580 3.50 -5.51 -13.31
N THR A 581 3.34 -5.25 -12.02
CA THR A 581 4.26 -5.79 -11.04
C THR A 581 4.05 -7.29 -10.89
N ASN A 582 5.10 -8.06 -10.72
CA ASN A 582 4.98 -9.47 -10.36
C ASN A 582 4.71 -9.64 -8.86
N GLU A 583 4.67 -8.53 -8.11
CA GLU A 583 4.44 -8.46 -6.67
C GLU A 583 2.99 -8.15 -6.30
N VAL A 584 2.07 -8.05 -7.27
CA VAL A 584 0.65 -7.68 -7.06
C VAL A 584 0.52 -6.45 -6.15
N TYR A 585 1.23 -5.41 -6.48
CA TYR A 585 1.46 -4.19 -5.72
C TYR A 585 0.21 -3.55 -5.05
N PRO A 586 -1.00 -3.59 -5.65
CA PRO A 586 -2.20 -3.09 -4.97
C PRO A 586 -2.50 -3.77 -3.64
N ASP A 587 -2.23 -5.06 -3.50
CA ASP A 587 -2.61 -5.82 -2.30
C ASP A 587 -1.93 -5.31 -1.02
N PRO A 588 -0.59 -5.14 -0.94
CA PRO A 588 0.06 -4.58 0.24
C PRO A 588 -0.35 -3.12 0.50
N VAL A 589 -0.53 -2.29 -0.54
CA VAL A 589 -0.99 -0.90 -0.40
C VAL A 589 -2.36 -0.87 0.27
N VAL A 590 -3.30 -1.69 -0.20
CA VAL A 590 -4.63 -1.86 0.39
C VAL A 590 -4.54 -2.40 1.82
N GLY A 591 -3.67 -3.37 2.08
CA GLY A 591 -3.47 -3.92 3.42
C GLY A 591 -3.01 -2.88 4.43
N ILE A 592 -2.04 -2.03 4.05
CA ILE A 592 -1.54 -0.92 4.88
C ILE A 592 -2.65 0.11 5.12
N LEU A 593 -3.40 0.52 4.09
CA LEU A 593 -4.49 1.46 4.24
C LEU A 593 -5.65 0.90 5.08
N SER A 594 -5.96 -0.40 4.92
CA SER A 594 -7.00 -1.08 5.71
C SER A 594 -6.71 -1.03 7.20
N PHE A 595 -5.43 -1.12 7.58
CA PHE A 595 -5.00 -0.93 8.97
C PHE A 595 -5.33 0.49 9.46
N GLY A 596 -5.00 1.54 8.69
CA GLY A 596 -5.31 2.93 9.05
C GLY A 596 -6.82 3.20 9.12
N ALA A 597 -7.60 2.67 8.16
CA ALA A 597 -9.06 2.78 8.15
C ALA A 597 -9.68 2.11 9.39
N LEU A 598 -9.14 0.96 9.81
CA LEU A 598 -9.59 0.28 11.03
C LEU A 598 -9.28 1.12 12.28
N MET A 599 -8.12 1.78 12.35
CA MET A 599 -7.82 2.68 13.48
C MET A 599 -8.81 3.86 13.53
N ALA A 600 -9.21 4.41 12.38
CA ALA A 600 -10.26 5.43 12.30
C ALA A 600 -11.62 4.90 12.80
N ALA A 601 -12.00 3.68 12.41
CA ALA A 601 -13.24 3.04 12.87
C ALA A 601 -13.21 2.75 14.38
N LEU A 602 -12.08 2.34 14.94
CA LEU A 602 -11.91 2.15 16.40
C LEU A 602 -12.07 3.47 17.17
N ARG A 603 -11.54 4.58 16.61
CA ARG A 603 -11.73 5.91 17.19
C ARG A 603 -13.21 6.32 17.13
N ARG A 604 -13.89 6.13 15.99
CA ARG A 604 -15.33 6.36 15.85
C ARG A 604 -16.13 5.55 16.88
N ARG A 605 -15.83 4.27 17.03
CA ARG A 605 -16.46 3.42 18.06
C ARG A 605 -16.28 3.97 19.47
N ARG A 606 -15.09 4.48 19.79
CA ARG A 606 -14.82 5.12 21.09
C ARG A 606 -15.67 6.37 21.31
N GLN A 607 -15.90 7.18 20.26
CA GLN A 607 -16.70 8.41 20.33
C GLN A 607 -18.21 8.12 20.40
N THR A 608 -18.70 7.10 19.69
CA THR A 608 -20.13 6.84 19.51
C THR A 608 -20.68 5.68 20.36
N GLY A 609 -19.82 4.78 20.79
CA GLY A 609 -20.21 3.50 21.43
C GLY A 609 -20.69 2.44 20.43
N LEU A 610 -20.68 2.72 19.13
CA LEU A 610 -21.20 1.84 18.06
C LEU A 610 -20.09 1.42 17.10
N GLY A 611 -20.17 0.17 16.63
CA GLY A 611 -19.40 -0.31 15.49
C GLY A 611 -19.89 0.28 14.16
N CYS A 612 -19.28 -0.13 13.07
CA CYS A 612 -19.69 0.27 11.73
C CYS A 612 -19.19 -0.69 10.65
N LEU A 613 -19.79 -0.59 9.47
CA LEU A 613 -19.22 -1.13 8.24
C LEU A 613 -18.15 -0.16 7.71
N VAL A 614 -16.98 -0.70 7.41
CA VAL A 614 -15.93 -0.02 6.64
C VAL A 614 -15.85 -0.70 5.27
N ASP A 615 -16.33 -0.01 4.23
CA ASP A 615 -16.27 -0.47 2.83
C ASP A 615 -15.03 0.10 2.16
N LEU A 616 -14.08 -0.76 1.83
CA LEU A 616 -12.84 -0.42 1.15
C LEU A 616 -12.80 -1.12 -0.20
N SER A 617 -12.75 -0.34 -1.29
CA SER A 617 -12.58 -0.82 -2.65
C SER A 617 -11.10 -0.81 -3.04
N GLN A 618 -10.54 -2.00 -3.35
CA GLN A 618 -9.14 -2.09 -3.77
C GLN A 618 -8.88 -1.30 -5.06
N ARG A 619 -9.85 -1.28 -5.99
CA ARG A 619 -9.77 -0.49 -7.23
C ARG A 619 -9.69 1.01 -6.93
N GLU A 620 -10.55 1.53 -6.06
CA GLU A 620 -10.55 2.96 -5.67
C GLU A 620 -9.22 3.35 -5.02
N VAL A 621 -8.71 2.54 -4.09
CA VAL A 621 -7.41 2.77 -3.44
C VAL A 621 -6.26 2.77 -4.43
N THR A 622 -6.24 1.82 -5.38
CA THR A 622 -5.18 1.77 -6.40
C THR A 622 -5.28 2.96 -7.37
N SER A 623 -6.51 3.37 -7.76
CA SER A 623 -6.72 4.53 -8.63
C SER A 623 -6.29 5.86 -8.01
N MET A 624 -6.22 5.96 -6.66
CA MET A 624 -5.67 7.14 -5.98
C MET A 624 -4.19 7.38 -6.26
N LEU A 625 -3.45 6.34 -6.64
CA LEU A 625 -2.02 6.46 -7.01
C LEU A 625 -1.80 7.17 -8.34
N LEU A 626 -2.87 7.56 -9.04
CA LEU A 626 -2.85 8.33 -10.29
C LEU A 626 -3.48 9.72 -10.10
N GLY A 627 -3.53 10.24 -8.87
CA GLY A 627 -4.30 11.43 -8.55
C GLY A 627 -3.94 12.65 -9.39
N GLU A 628 -2.65 12.99 -9.52
CA GLU A 628 -2.17 14.12 -10.34
C GLU A 628 -2.51 13.93 -11.83
N SER A 629 -2.49 12.69 -12.32
CA SER A 629 -2.87 12.38 -13.70
C SER A 629 -4.37 12.52 -13.95
N VAL A 630 -5.20 12.24 -12.94
CA VAL A 630 -6.65 12.48 -12.99
C VAL A 630 -6.96 13.97 -13.07
N LEU A 631 -6.31 14.79 -12.23
CA LEU A 631 -6.47 16.25 -12.25
C LEU A 631 -6.03 16.82 -13.60
N ASP A 632 -4.85 16.43 -14.07
CA ASP A 632 -4.32 16.87 -15.36
C ASP A 632 -5.27 16.55 -16.52
N PHE A 633 -5.74 15.30 -16.60
CA PHE A 633 -6.71 14.92 -17.63
C PHE A 633 -7.99 15.73 -17.56
N SER A 634 -8.50 16.00 -16.37
CA SER A 634 -9.77 16.73 -16.20
C SER A 634 -9.72 18.18 -16.71
N VAL A 635 -8.52 18.79 -16.71
CA VAL A 635 -8.30 20.19 -17.15
C VAL A 635 -7.79 20.24 -18.59
N THR A 636 -6.83 19.37 -18.93
CA THR A 636 -6.09 19.47 -20.20
C THR A 636 -6.48 18.42 -21.24
N GLY A 637 -7.15 17.34 -20.83
CA GLY A 637 -7.44 16.18 -21.69
C GLY A 637 -6.21 15.30 -21.97
N ARG A 638 -5.07 15.53 -21.33
CA ARG A 638 -3.87 14.69 -21.53
C ARG A 638 -4.04 13.35 -20.84
N VAL A 639 -3.93 12.28 -21.60
CA VAL A 639 -3.87 10.91 -21.06
C VAL A 639 -2.44 10.60 -20.68
N ALA A 640 -2.19 10.32 -19.41
CA ALA A 640 -0.88 9.89 -18.93
C ALA A 640 -0.53 8.49 -19.51
N GLY A 641 0.73 8.32 -19.92
CA GLY A 641 1.28 7.07 -20.43
C GLY A 641 2.54 6.64 -19.69
N ALA A 642 3.06 5.47 -20.05
CA ALA A 642 4.30 4.95 -19.48
C ALA A 642 5.52 5.77 -19.94
N MET A 643 6.44 6.03 -19.03
CA MET A 643 7.65 6.81 -19.25
C MET A 643 8.94 5.99 -19.03
N GLY A 644 8.81 4.67 -18.89
CA GLY A 644 9.93 3.84 -18.48
C GLY A 644 10.45 4.24 -17.09
N ASN A 645 11.76 4.37 -16.98
CA ASN A 645 12.42 4.86 -15.78
C ASN A 645 12.66 6.37 -15.78
N LYS A 646 12.18 7.12 -16.78
CA LYS A 646 12.33 8.58 -16.86
C LYS A 646 11.38 9.32 -15.94
N HIS A 647 11.69 10.60 -15.71
CA HIS A 647 10.88 11.51 -14.90
C HIS A 647 10.60 12.82 -15.65
N ARG A 648 9.47 13.47 -15.30
CA ARG A 648 9.07 14.72 -15.94
C ARG A 648 9.98 15.90 -15.56
N ASP A 649 10.44 15.92 -14.29
CA ASP A 649 11.16 17.07 -13.72
C ASP A 649 12.65 16.79 -13.45
N MET A 650 13.16 15.56 -13.66
CA MET A 650 14.53 15.16 -13.31
C MET A 650 15.27 14.56 -14.49
N ALA A 651 16.56 14.89 -14.60
CA ALA A 651 17.49 14.24 -15.53
C ALA A 651 18.95 14.43 -15.08
N PRO A 652 19.77 13.32 -15.05
CA PRO A 652 19.33 11.95 -15.34
C PRO A 652 18.37 11.38 -14.31
N HIS A 653 17.49 10.49 -14.77
CA HIS A 653 16.61 9.69 -13.94
C HIS A 653 16.41 8.34 -14.64
N GLY A 654 17.03 7.28 -14.14
CA GLY A 654 17.07 6.01 -14.87
C GLY A 654 17.70 4.87 -14.07
N VAL A 655 17.78 3.70 -14.71
CA VAL A 655 18.38 2.48 -14.19
C VAL A 655 19.51 2.04 -15.10
N TYR A 656 20.69 1.84 -14.53
CA TYR A 656 21.94 1.63 -15.28
C TYR A 656 22.58 0.30 -14.91
N PRO A 657 23.15 -0.42 -15.92
CA PRO A 657 23.75 -1.73 -15.70
C PRO A 657 25.08 -1.61 -14.92
N CYS A 658 25.26 -2.51 -13.96
CA CYS A 658 26.49 -2.61 -13.17
C CYS A 658 27.29 -3.88 -13.52
N LEU A 659 28.46 -4.06 -12.89
CA LEU A 659 29.27 -5.27 -13.03
C LEU A 659 28.52 -6.47 -12.41
N GLY A 660 28.38 -7.54 -13.19
CA GLY A 660 27.69 -8.76 -12.79
C GLY A 660 26.52 -9.08 -13.71
N GLU A 661 25.92 -10.26 -13.50
CA GLU A 661 24.75 -10.68 -14.26
C GLU A 661 23.48 -10.09 -13.65
N ASP A 662 22.74 -9.32 -14.45
CA ASP A 662 21.48 -8.69 -14.06
C ASP A 662 21.60 -7.81 -12.79
N MET A 663 22.71 -7.03 -12.71
CA MET A 663 22.99 -6.08 -11.63
C MET A 663 22.77 -4.65 -12.14
N TRP A 664 22.03 -3.87 -11.38
CA TRP A 664 21.55 -2.55 -11.81
C TRP A 664 21.60 -1.54 -10.66
N VAL A 665 21.72 -0.26 -10.98
CA VAL A 665 21.61 0.85 -10.04
C VAL A 665 20.61 1.87 -10.56
N ALA A 666 19.71 2.33 -9.70
CA ALA A 666 18.84 3.47 -9.97
C ALA A 666 19.56 4.77 -9.58
N VAL A 667 19.45 5.80 -10.42
CA VAL A 667 20.04 7.12 -10.19
C VAL A 667 19.00 8.18 -10.54
N SER A 668 18.90 9.22 -9.71
CA SER A 668 18.12 10.41 -10.04
C SER A 668 18.89 11.68 -9.67
N ALA A 669 18.81 12.70 -10.52
CA ALA A 669 19.36 14.02 -10.24
C ALA A 669 18.33 15.09 -10.66
N GLY A 670 17.68 15.68 -9.66
CA GLY A 670 16.67 16.70 -9.85
C GLY A 670 17.20 18.12 -9.73
N THR A 671 18.33 18.32 -9.04
CA THR A 671 18.94 19.61 -8.82
C THR A 671 20.30 19.74 -9.52
N ASP A 672 20.78 20.98 -9.69
CA ASP A 672 22.09 21.21 -10.29
C ASP A 672 23.24 20.76 -9.36
N ASP A 673 23.04 20.81 -8.04
CA ASP A 673 24.00 20.27 -7.06
C ASP A 673 24.12 18.75 -7.17
N GLU A 674 23.02 18.04 -7.36
CA GLU A 674 23.01 16.58 -7.57
C GLU A 674 23.63 16.21 -8.92
N TRP A 675 23.42 17.04 -9.95
CA TRP A 675 24.08 16.87 -11.24
C TRP A 675 25.59 17.06 -11.13
N LEU A 676 26.03 18.10 -10.42
CA LEU A 676 27.47 18.33 -10.16
C LEU A 676 28.07 17.16 -9.37
N GLY A 677 27.40 16.68 -8.34
CA GLY A 677 27.80 15.51 -7.57
C GLY A 677 27.97 14.26 -8.45
N LEU A 678 27.05 14.03 -9.38
CA LEU A 678 27.17 12.93 -10.35
C LEU A 678 28.41 13.09 -11.24
N CYS A 679 28.66 14.29 -11.78
CA CYS A 679 29.84 14.57 -12.59
C CYS A 679 31.15 14.29 -11.82
N LEU A 680 31.20 14.66 -10.54
CA LEU A 680 32.34 14.39 -9.66
C LEU A 680 32.49 12.87 -9.40
N ALA A 681 31.41 12.16 -9.08
CA ALA A 681 31.43 10.72 -8.83
C ALA A 681 31.94 9.91 -10.03
N ILE A 682 31.55 10.27 -11.24
CA ILE A 682 32.00 9.60 -12.47
C ILE A 682 33.41 10.05 -12.92
N GLY A 683 34.01 11.06 -12.27
CA GLY A 683 35.34 11.58 -12.59
C GLY A 683 35.41 12.45 -13.85
N GLN A 684 34.30 13.10 -14.24
CA GLN A 684 34.17 13.96 -15.40
C GLN A 684 33.52 15.30 -15.02
N PRO A 685 34.13 16.10 -14.14
CA PRO A 685 33.56 17.37 -13.67
C PRO A 685 33.25 18.37 -14.78
N GLU A 686 33.94 18.28 -15.92
CA GLU A 686 33.74 19.12 -17.09
C GLU A 686 32.35 18.96 -17.73
N LEU A 687 31.64 17.88 -17.46
CA LEU A 687 30.25 17.69 -17.94
C LEU A 687 29.30 18.71 -17.30
N ALA A 688 29.62 19.26 -16.15
CA ALA A 688 28.78 20.26 -15.48
C ALA A 688 28.74 21.57 -16.31
N ASP A 689 29.82 21.88 -17.05
CA ASP A 689 29.93 23.05 -17.90
C ASP A 689 29.54 22.78 -19.37
N ASP A 690 29.18 21.54 -19.72
CA ASP A 690 28.79 21.19 -21.11
C ASP A 690 27.43 21.82 -21.44
N PRO A 691 27.34 22.65 -22.51
CA PRO A 691 26.07 23.29 -22.89
C PRO A 691 24.88 22.34 -23.11
N ARG A 692 25.16 21.06 -23.41
CA ARG A 692 24.12 20.02 -23.56
C ARG A 692 23.45 19.65 -22.24
N PHE A 693 24.09 19.94 -21.10
CA PHE A 693 23.68 19.50 -19.78
C PHE A 693 23.54 20.63 -18.75
N LYS A 694 23.62 21.89 -19.20
CA LYS A 694 23.67 23.10 -18.37
C LYS A 694 22.49 23.30 -17.43
N ASP A 695 21.35 22.77 -17.76
CA ASP A 695 20.09 22.82 -16.97
C ASP A 695 19.28 21.53 -17.13
N THR A 696 18.27 21.31 -16.28
CA THR A 696 17.44 20.11 -16.31
C THR A 696 16.74 19.89 -17.66
N GLY A 697 16.27 20.95 -18.31
CA GLY A 697 15.62 20.85 -19.62
C GLY A 697 16.60 20.38 -20.71
N SER A 698 17.83 20.91 -20.70
CA SER A 698 18.92 20.50 -21.60
C SER A 698 19.33 19.04 -21.33
N ARG A 699 19.43 18.63 -20.05
CA ARG A 699 19.71 17.25 -19.66
C ARG A 699 18.61 16.29 -20.14
N ARG A 700 17.34 16.66 -19.97
CA ARG A 700 16.19 15.86 -20.46
C ARG A 700 16.23 15.70 -21.99
N ALA A 701 16.51 16.77 -22.72
CA ALA A 701 16.64 16.72 -24.18
C ALA A 701 17.78 15.81 -24.67
N ASN A 702 18.84 15.65 -23.86
CA ASN A 702 20.00 14.83 -24.15
C ASN A 702 20.10 13.57 -23.28
N HIS A 703 18.97 13.07 -22.76
CA HIS A 703 18.93 11.98 -21.79
C HIS A 703 19.64 10.72 -22.28
N GLY A 704 19.49 10.34 -23.57
CA GLY A 704 20.16 9.17 -24.13
C GLY A 704 21.70 9.27 -24.12
N VAL A 705 22.25 10.47 -24.29
CA VAL A 705 23.70 10.69 -24.19
C VAL A 705 24.19 10.54 -22.76
N LEU A 706 23.38 11.01 -21.78
CA LEU A 706 23.67 10.82 -20.37
C LEU A 706 23.60 9.34 -19.98
N ASP A 707 22.61 8.60 -20.49
CA ASP A 707 22.47 7.17 -20.25
C ASP A 707 23.71 6.38 -20.71
N GLU A 708 24.27 6.74 -21.86
CA GLU A 708 25.51 6.12 -22.38
C GLU A 708 26.71 6.42 -21.48
N ILE A 709 26.89 7.68 -21.07
CA ILE A 709 28.00 8.11 -20.19
C ILE A 709 27.92 7.37 -18.85
N ILE A 710 26.77 7.41 -18.21
CA ILE A 710 26.55 6.80 -16.89
C ILE A 710 26.71 5.26 -16.98
N SER A 711 26.10 4.63 -17.99
CA SER A 711 26.20 3.18 -18.19
C SER A 711 27.64 2.73 -18.45
N SER A 712 28.44 3.51 -19.16
CA SER A 712 29.85 3.21 -19.40
C SER A 712 30.66 3.16 -18.09
N TRP A 713 30.34 4.04 -17.14
CA TRP A 713 30.99 4.10 -15.84
C TRP A 713 30.48 3.01 -14.88
N THR A 714 29.15 2.81 -14.78
CA THR A 714 28.54 1.89 -13.83
C THR A 714 28.90 0.43 -14.09
N ARG A 715 29.09 0.02 -15.37
CA ARG A 715 29.54 -1.34 -15.73
C ARG A 715 30.89 -1.74 -15.15
N GLY A 716 31.69 -0.80 -14.70
CA GLY A 716 32.99 -1.05 -14.07
C GLY A 716 32.94 -1.43 -12.59
N SER A 717 31.78 -1.38 -11.95
CA SER A 717 31.63 -1.59 -10.50
C SER A 717 30.33 -2.30 -10.15
N ASP A 718 30.30 -2.97 -9.00
CA ASP A 718 29.06 -3.56 -8.48
C ASP A 718 28.08 -2.46 -8.03
N HIS A 719 26.80 -2.82 -7.96
CA HIS A 719 25.71 -1.86 -7.73
C HIS A 719 25.76 -1.19 -6.35
N TYR A 720 26.17 -1.91 -5.28
CA TYR A 720 26.35 -1.28 -3.96
C TYR A 720 27.47 -0.27 -3.95
N ARG A 721 28.61 -0.58 -4.58
CA ARG A 721 29.73 0.35 -4.68
C ARG A 721 29.34 1.60 -5.45
N VAL A 722 28.62 1.46 -6.57
CA VAL A 722 28.11 2.61 -7.35
C VAL A 722 27.15 3.44 -6.49
N MET A 723 26.20 2.81 -5.83
CA MET A 723 25.29 3.50 -4.91
C MET A 723 26.04 4.32 -3.85
N HIS A 724 27.00 3.70 -3.16
CA HIS A 724 27.75 4.38 -2.10
C HIS A 724 28.59 5.56 -2.61
N LEU A 725 29.20 5.43 -3.79
CA LEU A 725 29.97 6.52 -4.41
C LEU A 725 29.08 7.70 -4.76
N LEU A 726 27.91 7.45 -5.36
CA LEU A 726 26.95 8.50 -5.70
C LEU A 726 26.37 9.17 -4.45
N GLN A 727 25.99 8.39 -3.45
CA GLN A 727 25.46 8.91 -2.19
C GLN A 727 26.50 9.77 -1.44
N ALA A 728 27.77 9.42 -1.50
CA ALA A 728 28.85 10.22 -0.89
C ALA A 728 28.99 11.61 -1.52
N GLU A 729 28.66 11.75 -2.80
CA GLU A 729 28.61 13.04 -3.53
C GLU A 729 27.21 13.68 -3.50
N GLY A 730 26.30 13.18 -2.65
CA GLY A 730 24.96 13.74 -2.47
C GLY A 730 24.00 13.49 -3.62
N VAL A 731 24.24 12.46 -4.44
CA VAL A 731 23.34 12.06 -5.54
C VAL A 731 22.41 10.95 -5.08
N PRO A 732 21.09 11.12 -5.22
CA PRO A 732 20.13 10.06 -4.92
C PRO A 732 20.38 8.84 -5.82
N ALA A 733 20.77 7.71 -5.22
CA ALA A 733 21.03 6.46 -5.91
C ALA A 733 20.71 5.26 -5.02
N GLY A 734 20.25 4.17 -5.64
CA GLY A 734 19.91 2.91 -4.95
C GLY A 734 20.30 1.72 -5.80
N ALA A 735 20.95 0.72 -5.19
CA ALA A 735 21.15 -0.57 -5.82
C ALA A 735 19.78 -1.22 -6.10
N VAL A 736 19.57 -1.77 -7.29
CA VAL A 736 18.36 -2.55 -7.58
C VAL A 736 18.53 -3.92 -6.95
N LEU A 737 17.94 -4.09 -5.77
CA LEU A 737 18.11 -5.29 -4.98
C LEU A 737 17.15 -6.42 -5.41
N LYS A 738 17.62 -7.65 -5.23
CA LYS A 738 16.79 -8.86 -5.22
C LYS A 738 16.20 -9.06 -3.82
N GLY A 739 15.15 -9.86 -3.71
CA GLY A 739 14.57 -10.19 -2.41
C GLY A 739 15.58 -10.79 -1.43
N SER A 740 16.49 -11.66 -1.93
CA SER A 740 17.57 -12.25 -1.13
C SER A 740 18.60 -11.24 -0.61
N GLU A 741 18.82 -10.15 -1.35
CA GLU A 741 19.77 -9.11 -0.94
C GLU A 741 19.17 -8.23 0.18
N THR A 742 17.86 -7.98 0.16
CA THR A 742 17.21 -7.24 1.25
C THR A 742 17.27 -7.95 2.60
N ILE A 743 17.35 -9.29 2.59
CA ILE A 743 17.41 -10.12 3.81
C ILE A 743 18.72 -9.92 4.59
N VAL A 744 19.78 -9.58 3.89
CA VAL A 744 21.13 -9.38 4.43
C VAL A 744 21.59 -7.92 4.36
N ASP A 745 20.71 -7.01 3.95
CA ASP A 745 21.02 -5.58 3.85
C ASP A 745 21.32 -4.99 5.24
N PRO A 746 22.47 -4.32 5.43
CA PRO A 746 22.90 -3.83 6.74
C PRO A 746 22.01 -2.73 7.31
N HIS A 747 21.28 -2.00 6.47
CA HIS A 747 20.38 -0.95 6.94
C HIS A 747 19.09 -1.55 7.51
N LEU A 748 18.48 -2.49 6.80
CA LEU A 748 17.29 -3.20 7.30
C LEU A 748 17.59 -4.01 8.56
N GLU A 749 18.79 -4.61 8.65
CA GLU A 749 19.24 -5.30 9.86
C GLU A 749 19.38 -4.32 11.04
N ALA A 750 20.06 -3.19 10.84
CA ALA A 750 20.25 -2.18 11.89
C ALA A 750 18.93 -1.57 12.39
N ARG A 751 17.91 -1.51 11.53
CA ARG A 751 16.56 -1.05 11.89
C ARG A 751 15.70 -2.13 12.55
N GLY A 752 16.19 -3.37 12.66
CA GLY A 752 15.44 -4.49 13.22
C GLY A 752 14.21 -4.87 12.37
N PHE A 753 14.32 -4.69 11.05
CA PHE A 753 13.23 -4.90 10.11
C PHE A 753 12.84 -6.37 9.95
N TRP A 754 13.77 -7.29 10.13
CA TRP A 754 13.55 -8.71 9.95
C TRP A 754 13.45 -9.47 11.29
N ASP A 755 12.43 -10.31 11.43
CA ASP A 755 12.37 -11.33 12.47
C ASP A 755 12.78 -12.69 11.92
N THR A 756 13.44 -13.50 12.75
CA THR A 756 13.72 -14.90 12.41
C THR A 756 12.58 -15.77 12.93
N VAL A 757 11.92 -16.48 12.04
CA VAL A 757 10.83 -17.40 12.36
C VAL A 757 11.35 -18.83 12.28
N ASN A 758 11.05 -19.65 13.28
CA ASN A 758 11.27 -21.10 13.25
C ASN A 758 9.90 -21.79 13.15
N HIS A 759 9.49 -22.08 11.92
CA HIS A 759 8.20 -22.71 11.66
C HIS A 759 8.31 -24.24 11.70
N PRO A 760 7.42 -24.95 12.41
CA PRO A 760 7.55 -26.39 12.62
C PRO A 760 7.54 -27.22 11.33
N GLU A 761 6.90 -26.75 10.28
CA GLU A 761 6.78 -27.47 9.00
C GLU A 761 7.55 -26.79 7.84
N ALA A 762 7.82 -25.50 7.91
CA ALA A 762 8.49 -24.75 6.85
C ALA A 762 9.96 -24.40 7.16
N GLY A 763 10.46 -24.73 8.36
CA GLY A 763 11.84 -24.45 8.76
C GLY A 763 12.09 -23.00 9.17
N ILE A 764 13.35 -22.57 9.03
CA ILE A 764 13.78 -21.24 9.49
C ILE A 764 13.80 -20.28 8.31
N TYR A 765 13.17 -19.12 8.47
CA TYR A 765 13.18 -18.04 7.47
C TYR A 765 13.10 -16.66 8.14
N LYS A 766 13.45 -15.61 7.37
CA LYS A 766 13.30 -14.21 7.78
C LYS A 766 11.92 -13.70 7.36
N GLN A 767 11.25 -13.03 8.29
CA GLN A 767 9.92 -12.47 8.14
C GLN A 767 9.99 -10.94 8.16
N THR A 768 9.33 -10.26 7.23
CA THR A 768 9.14 -8.81 7.28
C THR A 768 8.28 -8.43 8.48
N THR A 769 8.53 -7.27 9.04
CA THR A 769 7.75 -6.75 10.18
C THR A 769 6.82 -5.61 9.75
N THR A 770 6.54 -4.64 10.61
CA THR A 770 5.73 -3.47 10.25
C THR A 770 6.53 -2.43 9.48
N PRO A 771 5.93 -1.69 8.52
CA PRO A 771 6.61 -0.62 7.77
C PRO A 771 6.69 0.70 8.57
N TRP A 772 6.69 0.62 9.90
CA TRP A 772 6.80 1.75 10.84
C TRP A 772 7.47 1.34 12.14
N ILE A 773 8.13 2.30 12.77
CA ILE A 773 8.69 2.17 14.10
C ILE A 773 8.01 3.19 15.00
N LEU A 774 7.47 2.77 16.14
CA LEU A 774 6.89 3.61 17.18
C LEU A 774 7.81 3.65 18.40
N SER A 775 8.22 4.83 18.85
CA SER A 775 9.24 4.98 19.90
C SER A 775 8.83 4.47 21.29
N LYS A 776 7.52 4.37 21.56
CA LYS A 776 6.99 3.98 22.89
C LYS A 776 6.07 2.77 22.86
N SER A 777 5.74 2.23 21.67
CA SER A 777 4.79 1.12 21.51
C SER A 777 5.48 -0.01 20.76
N PRO A 778 6.08 -1.00 21.46
CA PRO A 778 6.80 -2.06 20.79
C PRO A 778 5.86 -2.97 20.00
N ARG A 779 6.34 -3.47 18.88
CA ARG A 779 5.69 -4.58 18.18
C ARG A 779 5.94 -5.92 18.90
N GLN A 780 5.09 -6.90 18.66
CA GLN A 780 5.35 -8.27 19.07
C GLN A 780 6.35 -8.94 18.11
N PRO A 781 7.14 -9.89 18.59
CA PRO A 781 7.92 -10.77 17.73
C PRO A 781 7.01 -11.62 16.82
N ALA A 782 7.56 -12.03 15.66
CA ALA A 782 6.84 -12.92 14.75
C ALA A 782 6.66 -14.32 15.37
N VAL A 783 5.40 -14.75 15.49
CA VAL A 783 5.02 -16.12 15.86
C VAL A 783 4.66 -16.87 14.57
N PRO A 784 5.16 -18.10 14.35
CA PRO A 784 4.91 -18.87 13.14
C PRO A 784 3.42 -18.93 12.77
N ALA A 785 3.13 -18.97 11.47
CA ALA A 785 1.76 -19.17 10.99
C ALA A 785 1.24 -20.54 11.45
N ALA A 786 0.02 -20.55 11.97
CA ALA A 786 -0.57 -21.76 12.52
C ALA A 786 -0.97 -22.77 11.43
N GLY A 787 -0.89 -24.06 11.75
CA GLY A 787 -1.48 -25.13 10.96
C GLY A 787 -3.00 -24.99 10.86
N LEU A 788 -3.61 -25.60 9.85
CA LEU A 788 -5.06 -25.56 9.65
C LEU A 788 -5.80 -26.06 10.89
N GLY A 789 -6.67 -25.24 11.48
CA GLY A 789 -7.49 -25.61 12.64
C GLY A 789 -6.71 -25.91 13.94
N GLU A 790 -5.43 -25.58 14.00
CA GLU A 790 -4.55 -25.86 15.14
C GLU A 790 -5.13 -25.38 16.48
N HIS A 791 -5.90 -24.29 16.45
CA HIS A 791 -6.43 -23.65 17.65
C HIS A 791 -7.95 -23.89 17.87
N ASN A 792 -8.57 -24.88 17.18
CA ASN A 792 -10.00 -25.16 17.31
C ASN A 792 -10.43 -25.34 18.78
N TYR A 793 -9.74 -26.20 19.54
CA TYR A 793 -10.08 -26.45 20.94
C TYR A 793 -9.84 -25.23 21.83
N GLN A 794 -8.74 -24.51 21.60
CA GLN A 794 -8.42 -23.31 22.35
C GLN A 794 -9.49 -22.21 22.16
N VAL A 795 -9.92 -21.98 20.92
CA VAL A 795 -10.85 -20.89 20.60
C VAL A 795 -12.29 -21.31 20.89
N LEU A 796 -12.74 -22.47 20.42
CA LEU A 796 -14.12 -22.92 20.65
C LEU A 796 -14.37 -23.25 22.12
N GLY A 797 -13.41 -23.89 22.78
CA GLY A 797 -13.50 -24.19 24.22
C GLY A 797 -13.28 -22.96 25.10
N GLY A 798 -12.21 -22.20 24.81
CA GLY A 798 -11.81 -21.06 25.67
C GLY A 798 -12.70 -19.82 25.52
N LEU A 799 -13.13 -19.47 24.30
CA LEU A 799 -13.94 -18.27 24.07
C LEU A 799 -15.45 -18.55 24.06
N LEU A 800 -15.90 -19.70 23.56
CA LEU A 800 -17.32 -20.06 23.50
C LEU A 800 -17.77 -20.98 24.63
N GLY A 801 -16.82 -21.50 25.41
CA GLY A 801 -17.10 -22.37 26.54
C GLY A 801 -17.58 -23.77 26.16
N LEU A 802 -17.31 -24.22 24.91
CA LEU A 802 -17.73 -25.55 24.49
C LEU A 802 -16.92 -26.65 25.22
N PRO A 803 -17.57 -27.68 25.78
CA PRO A 803 -16.83 -28.81 26.33
C PRO A 803 -16.09 -29.60 25.21
N THR A 804 -14.99 -30.25 25.55
CA THR A 804 -14.18 -31.03 24.58
C THR A 804 -15.03 -32.05 23.82
N SER A 805 -15.95 -32.73 24.49
CA SER A 805 -16.83 -33.70 23.86
C SER A 805 -17.77 -33.12 22.79
N GLU A 806 -18.18 -31.85 22.94
CA GLU A 806 -18.99 -31.18 21.92
C GLU A 806 -18.10 -30.81 20.73
N ILE A 807 -16.85 -30.36 20.96
CA ILE A 807 -15.88 -30.08 19.89
C ILE A 807 -15.57 -31.37 19.13
N ASP A 808 -15.36 -32.48 19.82
CA ASP A 808 -15.16 -33.82 19.20
C ASP A 808 -16.31 -34.18 18.27
N ALA A 809 -17.56 -33.98 18.74
CA ALA A 809 -18.74 -34.22 17.92
C ALA A 809 -18.82 -33.30 16.69
N LEU A 810 -18.36 -32.04 16.79
CA LEU A 810 -18.26 -31.13 15.66
C LEU A 810 -17.21 -31.57 14.65
N VAL A 811 -16.11 -32.17 15.12
CA VAL A 811 -15.06 -32.77 14.25
C VAL A 811 -15.63 -33.98 13.50
N GLU A 812 -16.35 -34.87 14.19
CA GLU A 812 -17.00 -36.04 13.58
C GLU A 812 -18.05 -35.64 12.52
N GLN A 813 -18.77 -34.53 12.75
CA GLN A 813 -19.76 -33.99 11.82
C GLN A 813 -19.10 -33.20 10.65
N GLY A 814 -17.79 -32.99 10.66
CA GLY A 814 -17.07 -32.22 9.65
C GLY A 814 -17.26 -30.70 9.72
N ILE A 815 -17.86 -30.17 10.78
CA ILE A 815 -18.12 -28.75 10.98
C ILE A 815 -16.82 -28.01 11.31
N THR A 816 -15.94 -28.65 12.07
CA THR A 816 -14.55 -28.17 12.36
C THR A 816 -13.55 -29.30 12.16
N GLY A 817 -12.27 -29.05 12.36
CA GLY A 817 -11.16 -30.04 12.27
C GLY A 817 -9.88 -29.41 11.73
N ASP A 818 -8.79 -30.16 11.81
CA ASP A 818 -7.43 -29.73 11.44
C ASP A 818 -6.87 -30.37 10.16
N VAL A 819 -7.69 -31.19 9.50
CA VAL A 819 -7.38 -31.85 8.24
C VAL A 819 -8.34 -31.34 7.16
N PRO A 820 -7.84 -30.94 5.99
CA PRO A 820 -8.69 -30.55 4.85
C PRO A 820 -9.63 -31.69 4.42
N ASP A 821 -10.76 -31.33 3.84
CA ASP A 821 -11.57 -32.31 3.13
C ASP A 821 -10.80 -32.88 1.94
N PRO A 822 -10.97 -34.17 1.59
CA PRO A 822 -10.20 -34.80 0.52
C PRO A 822 -10.38 -34.14 -0.86
N SER A 823 -11.44 -33.35 -1.04
CA SER A 823 -11.76 -32.61 -2.28
C SER A 823 -11.26 -31.16 -2.26
N ALA A 824 -10.66 -30.68 -1.18
CA ALA A 824 -10.21 -29.29 -0.99
C ALA A 824 -8.91 -28.98 -1.73
#